data_851cde0a412e5a34dcda2a1627651fa4
#
_entry.id   851cde0a412e5a34dcda2a1627651fa4
#
_cell.length_a   1.000
_cell.length_b   1.000
_cell.length_c   1.000
_cell.angle_alpha   90.00
_cell.angle_beta   90.00
_cell.angle_gamma   90.00
#
_symmetry.space_group_name_H-M   'P 1'
#
loop_
_entity.id
_entity.type
_entity.pdbx_description
1 polymer ?
#
loop_
_entity_poly.entity_id
_entity_poly.type
_entity_poly.pdbx_seq_one_letter_code
_entity_poly.pdbx_strand_id
1 'polypeptide(L)'
;EAWPHFAWVRKLLEMPTISQALRRFDRDARVLGDDDQRFVGSTVRYLTQGVDWDGHPVGATVLPIVATVGFGDALTLPAGLPPTPVRSASIASDVLGAFRLRTKQVVSAPGSVFDARYPPGGGRKLRVAVLGGGPAACAAAYYLARQRDAYEVSLYTMGWRLGGKCAAGRNRNAHDRIEEHGLHAFLGFYRNAIRTVGEVYRDAGRSLASDEGPVSGAFRPQAHVGVLDRFDDRWTYFPTPMGPNDRVPGRIPPGASAGRPEAAAIPLGAILRRIADDLQDAVGGDGDAPLDRVFSLLSAPWREAMASLVAWVDREGAIALERFVETPPAASRTKRWMIAILEQVRSGLAWYYEDRARSSRTAYFQWGGLDTLLTIARGVLVESTLDFDDLDDRDMIAWLLEHGLAEEHASISTITQVYETLFAHAPDLPYRVADLACGVGLRWFLLVSFGYDGHPAYDFRWSCPETLMTPYYEALRAHGAEIHFFHRVEGITIAGDGAERRLAAVKLRVQATVRGAGPYDPFLADVAAPGCPPAWPMVPNYDQLVEGEVLRERGIDLEDVYADWPGVGERELHWGRDFDVCILGVPLGALPTIVAPLLDPASPHADPRWQALVERTALVQTVSAHLWFDRPASAMFDTSARAVERTGDADPRRGLLTGFVHPVGSLGEMTPLVAAERWPEPTPQLLTYHTGALLAEARLPPPGAAWRDYPAQQREHWRSLFHQWLREHHRSIFDAGPADFDDLLAALRVPDGPAREGLERLWAQAFNVACQPSDLYVLSRPGETKHRLAPSASGVRFLLLAGDWTKTDMNCGCVEAATQSGMLAARALSNEPAYVWRVGY
;
A
#
# COMPACT_ATOMS: atom_id res chain seq x y z
N GLU A 1 -20.03 10.20 9.94
CA GLU A 1 -21.17 9.58 10.64
C GLU A 1 -20.76 8.45 11.58
N ALA A 2 -19.48 8.22 11.73
CA ALA A 2 -19.05 7.10 12.55
C ALA A 2 -18.95 7.57 13.99
N TRP A 3 -19.84 7.14 14.86
CA TRP A 3 -19.53 6.93 16.26
C TRP A 3 -20.20 7.85 17.27
N PRO A 4 -21.50 7.90 17.28
CA PRO A 4 -22.20 8.48 18.42
C PRO A 4 -21.84 7.78 19.72
N HIS A 5 -21.55 6.46 19.69
CA HIS A 5 -21.20 5.72 20.90
C HIS A 5 -19.77 5.96 21.38
N PHE A 6 -18.77 6.22 20.50
CA PHE A 6 -17.43 6.56 20.95
C PHE A 6 -17.39 7.95 21.63
N ALA A 7 -18.00 8.95 20.99
CA ALA A 7 -18.14 10.25 21.60
C ALA A 7 -18.92 10.17 22.92
N TRP A 8 -19.86 9.24 23.00
CA TRP A 8 -20.66 8.99 24.17
C TRP A 8 -19.87 8.30 25.29
N VAL A 9 -19.09 7.26 24.99
CA VAL A 9 -18.16 6.61 25.95
C VAL A 9 -17.12 7.60 26.46
N ARG A 10 -16.55 8.43 25.59
CA ARG A 10 -15.64 9.51 26.00
C ARG A 10 -16.27 10.45 27.01
N LYS A 11 -17.52 10.86 26.76
CA LYS A 11 -18.29 11.68 27.70
C LYS A 11 -18.58 10.97 29.02
N LEU A 12 -18.76 9.64 29.01
CA LEU A 12 -18.90 8.86 30.24
C LEU A 12 -17.60 8.87 31.05
N LEU A 13 -16.47 8.69 30.38
CA LEU A 13 -15.14 8.68 31.01
C LEU A 13 -14.74 10.06 31.57
N GLU A 14 -15.29 11.13 31.01
CA GLU A 14 -15.07 12.50 31.49
C GLU A 14 -15.95 12.87 32.72
N MET A 15 -16.88 12.00 33.10
CA MET A 15 -17.77 12.28 34.27
C MET A 15 -17.09 12.00 35.60
N PRO A 16 -17.31 12.86 36.60
CA PRO A 16 -16.61 12.74 37.85
C PRO A 16 -17.05 11.55 38.73
N THR A 17 -18.15 10.89 38.40
CA THR A 17 -18.64 9.71 39.15
C THR A 17 -19.27 8.66 38.26
N ILE A 18 -19.13 7.36 38.62
CA ILE A 18 -19.78 6.23 37.97
C ILE A 18 -21.31 6.39 37.98
N SER A 19 -21.89 6.90 39.06
CA SER A 19 -23.33 7.12 39.15
C SER A 19 -23.84 8.15 38.13
N GLN A 20 -23.04 9.15 37.77
CA GLN A 20 -23.38 10.10 36.70
C GLN A 20 -23.26 9.44 35.33
N ALA A 21 -22.24 8.61 35.13
CA ALA A 21 -22.06 7.86 33.88
C ALA A 21 -23.24 6.90 33.63
N LEU A 22 -23.67 6.15 34.63
CA LEU A 22 -24.82 5.25 34.57
C LEU A 22 -26.13 5.99 34.31
N ARG A 23 -26.39 7.10 35.01
CA ARG A 23 -27.60 7.91 34.78
C ARG A 23 -27.63 8.51 33.36
N ARG A 24 -26.49 8.82 32.81
CA ARG A 24 -26.42 9.29 31.44
C ARG A 24 -26.68 8.16 30.46
N PHE A 25 -26.10 6.99 30.68
CA PHE A 25 -26.40 5.80 29.85
C PHE A 25 -27.89 5.51 29.82
N ASP A 26 -28.55 5.44 31.00
CA ASP A 26 -29.97 5.14 31.07
C ASP A 26 -30.84 6.19 30.34
N ARG A 27 -30.41 7.46 30.34
CA ARG A 27 -31.11 8.52 29.61
C ARG A 27 -30.90 8.44 28.10
N ASP A 28 -29.66 8.22 27.68
CA ASP A 28 -29.26 8.34 26.26
C ASP A 28 -29.42 6.99 25.51
N ALA A 29 -29.58 5.86 26.24
CA ALA A 29 -29.67 4.53 25.66
C ALA A 29 -30.82 4.35 24.64
N ARG A 30 -31.93 5.10 24.84
CA ARG A 30 -33.10 5.05 23.94
C ARG A 30 -32.83 5.63 22.55
N VAL A 31 -31.74 6.36 22.38
CA VAL A 31 -31.35 7.04 21.13
C VAL A 31 -30.35 6.18 20.32
N LEU A 32 -29.81 5.12 20.93
CA LEU A 32 -28.83 4.23 20.34
C LEU A 32 -29.56 3.02 19.70
N GLY A 33 -29.04 2.51 18.59
CA GLY A 33 -29.48 1.23 18.04
C GLY A 33 -29.15 0.06 18.98
N ASP A 34 -29.78 -1.08 18.80
CA ASP A 34 -29.65 -2.26 19.69
C ASP A 34 -28.19 -2.73 19.88
N ASP A 35 -27.38 -2.72 18.81
CA ASP A 35 -25.98 -3.13 18.86
C ASP A 35 -25.11 -2.09 19.61
N ASP A 36 -25.40 -0.80 19.41
CA ASP A 36 -24.75 0.30 20.11
C ASP A 36 -25.12 0.30 21.60
N GLN A 37 -26.37 -0.02 21.93
CA GLN A 37 -26.82 -0.16 23.32
C GLN A 37 -26.12 -1.31 24.02
N ARG A 38 -25.99 -2.47 23.34
CA ARG A 38 -25.25 -3.63 23.87
C ARG A 38 -23.79 -3.31 24.11
N PHE A 39 -23.15 -2.64 23.16
CA PHE A 39 -21.73 -2.29 23.27
C PHE A 39 -21.49 -1.30 24.41
N VAL A 40 -22.22 -0.19 24.43
CA VAL A 40 -22.09 0.84 25.48
C VAL A 40 -22.51 0.28 26.84
N GLY A 41 -23.56 -0.48 26.87
CA GLY A 41 -24.06 -1.12 28.09
C GLY A 41 -23.11 -2.18 28.63
N SER A 42 -22.51 -3.01 27.77
CA SER A 42 -21.46 -3.97 28.15
C SER A 42 -20.24 -3.23 28.72
N THR A 43 -19.86 -2.13 28.09
CA THR A 43 -18.76 -1.30 28.57
C THR A 43 -19.03 -0.71 29.95
N VAL A 44 -20.19 -0.10 30.14
CA VAL A 44 -20.56 0.49 31.43
C VAL A 44 -20.68 -0.57 32.53
N ARG A 45 -21.30 -1.72 32.24
CA ARG A 45 -21.40 -2.84 33.20
C ARG A 45 -20.05 -3.44 33.53
N TYR A 46 -19.21 -3.62 32.50
CA TYR A 46 -17.84 -4.07 32.67
C TYR A 46 -17.03 -3.14 33.57
N LEU A 47 -17.13 -1.82 33.31
CA LEU A 47 -16.46 -0.78 34.10
C LEU A 47 -16.96 -0.70 35.56
N THR A 48 -18.21 -1.05 35.81
CA THR A 48 -18.87 -0.84 37.10
C THR A 48 -19.11 -2.10 37.91
N GLN A 49 -19.29 -3.25 37.23
CA GLN A 49 -19.74 -4.50 37.89
C GLN A 49 -18.87 -5.71 37.56
N GLY A 50 -17.95 -5.58 36.59
CA GLY A 50 -17.12 -6.70 36.15
C GLY A 50 -17.84 -7.77 35.35
N VAL A 51 -18.99 -7.43 34.79
CA VAL A 51 -19.83 -8.33 34.00
C VAL A 51 -20.07 -7.76 32.58
N ASP A 52 -20.33 -8.62 31.60
CA ASP A 52 -20.77 -8.20 30.28
C ASP A 52 -22.23 -7.73 30.26
N TRP A 53 -22.78 -7.42 29.09
CA TRP A 53 -24.16 -7.00 28.93
C TRP A 53 -25.16 -8.06 29.42
N ASP A 54 -24.87 -9.31 29.22
CA ASP A 54 -25.71 -10.44 29.59
C ASP A 54 -25.53 -10.86 31.06
N GLY A 55 -24.61 -10.18 31.80
CA GLY A 55 -24.37 -10.38 33.23
C GLY A 55 -23.34 -11.46 33.56
N HIS A 56 -22.55 -11.96 32.58
CA HIS A 56 -21.52 -12.95 32.85
C HIS A 56 -20.24 -12.28 33.38
N PRO A 57 -19.56 -12.88 34.40
CA PRO A 57 -18.32 -12.36 34.94
C PRO A 57 -17.23 -12.28 33.88
N VAL A 58 -16.66 -11.11 33.70
CA VAL A 58 -15.49 -10.91 32.85
C VAL A 58 -14.26 -10.90 33.74
N GLY A 59 -13.28 -11.73 33.41
CA GLY A 59 -12.13 -12.07 34.27
C GLY A 59 -11.49 -10.88 34.99
N ALA A 60 -11.19 -11.09 36.26
CA ALA A 60 -10.81 -10.12 37.27
C ALA A 60 -9.54 -9.26 36.97
N THR A 61 -8.79 -9.60 35.94
CA THR A 61 -7.52 -8.92 35.60
C THR A 61 -7.72 -7.53 34.97
N VAL A 62 -8.91 -7.20 34.48
CA VAL A 62 -9.17 -5.94 33.76
C VAL A 62 -9.91 -4.92 34.61
N LEU A 63 -10.59 -5.33 35.69
CA LEU A 63 -11.30 -4.44 36.59
C LEU A 63 -10.41 -3.39 37.29
N PRO A 64 -9.20 -3.72 37.79
CA PRO A 64 -8.31 -2.71 38.36
C PRO A 64 -7.86 -1.65 37.37
N ILE A 65 -7.73 -2.04 36.09
CA ILE A 65 -7.32 -1.16 35.00
C ILE A 65 -8.38 -0.09 34.73
N VAL A 66 -9.62 -0.52 34.73
CA VAL A 66 -10.76 0.35 34.43
C VAL A 66 -11.12 1.28 35.57
N ALA A 67 -10.97 0.80 36.84
CA ALA A 67 -11.25 1.58 38.02
C ALA A 67 -10.35 2.81 38.19
N THR A 68 -9.15 2.80 37.65
CA THR A 68 -8.18 3.89 37.74
C THR A 68 -8.29 4.93 36.62
N VAL A 69 -9.07 4.65 35.58
CA VAL A 69 -9.21 5.52 34.42
C VAL A 69 -10.29 6.58 34.63
N GLY A 70 -9.90 7.74 35.02
CA GLY A 70 -10.74 8.94 34.88
C GLY A 70 -11.61 9.31 36.06
N PHE A 71 -11.65 8.52 37.13
CA PHE A 71 -12.54 8.79 38.27
C PHE A 71 -11.85 9.27 39.57
N GLY A 72 -10.51 9.40 39.54
CA GLY A 72 -9.77 9.88 40.71
C GLY A 72 -10.00 9.03 41.99
N ASP A 73 -9.80 9.62 43.17
CA ASP A 73 -9.89 8.95 44.48
C ASP A 73 -11.32 8.56 44.92
N ALA A 74 -12.32 8.76 44.06
CA ALA A 74 -13.74 8.50 44.39
C ALA A 74 -14.22 7.07 44.04
N LEU A 75 -13.37 6.18 43.53
CA LEU A 75 -13.74 4.81 43.23
C LEU A 75 -13.46 3.88 44.39
N THR A 76 -14.51 3.48 45.10
CA THR A 76 -14.48 2.34 46.01
C THR A 76 -14.58 1.06 45.20
N LEU A 77 -13.47 0.31 45.11
CA LEU A 77 -13.46 -1.01 44.50
C LEU A 77 -14.38 -1.98 45.27
N PRO A 78 -15.05 -2.94 44.58
CA PRO A 78 -15.78 -3.97 45.30
C PRO A 78 -14.87 -4.71 46.29
N ALA A 79 -15.38 -4.97 47.47
CA ALA A 79 -14.65 -5.62 48.55
C ALA A 79 -14.13 -7.00 48.10
N GLY A 80 -12.78 -7.17 48.06
CA GLY A 80 -12.16 -8.44 47.71
C GLY A 80 -11.05 -8.39 46.65
N LEU A 81 -10.83 -7.25 46.02
CA LEU A 81 -9.71 -7.09 45.07
C LEU A 81 -8.48 -6.47 45.74
N PRO A 82 -7.28 -7.05 45.57
CA PRO A 82 -6.07 -6.46 46.15
C PRO A 82 -5.74 -5.12 45.45
N PRO A 83 -5.34 -4.09 46.24
CA PRO A 83 -4.93 -2.82 45.64
C PRO A 83 -3.60 -3.02 44.89
N THR A 84 -3.65 -2.92 43.59
CA THR A 84 -2.44 -2.86 42.75
C THR A 84 -2.07 -1.39 42.54
N PRO A 85 -0.87 -0.94 42.89
CA PRO A 85 -0.44 0.41 42.62
C PRO A 85 -0.15 0.58 41.14
N VAL A 86 -1.12 1.05 40.37
CA VAL A 86 -0.97 1.34 38.95
C VAL A 86 -1.01 2.85 38.78
N ARG A 87 -0.02 3.40 38.08
CA ARG A 87 0.05 4.83 37.83
C ARG A 87 -1.11 5.25 36.91
N SER A 88 -1.94 6.15 37.34
CA SER A 88 -3.24 6.53 36.75
C SER A 88 -3.19 7.05 35.32
N ALA A 89 -2.06 7.56 34.86
CA ALA A 89 -1.92 8.12 33.51
C ALA A 89 -1.82 7.05 32.39
N SER A 90 -1.17 5.91 32.66
CA SER A 90 -0.98 4.85 31.65
C SER A 90 -2.26 4.08 31.33
N ILE A 91 -3.15 3.96 32.29
CA ILE A 91 -4.35 3.14 32.22
C ILE A 91 -5.46 3.83 31.41
N ALA A 92 -5.61 5.14 31.55
CA ALA A 92 -6.59 5.91 30.79
C ALA A 92 -6.30 5.81 29.28
N SER A 93 -5.03 5.81 28.91
CA SER A 93 -4.54 5.72 27.57
C SER A 93 -4.70 4.31 26.98
N ASP A 94 -4.42 3.27 27.76
CA ASP A 94 -4.62 1.88 27.32
C ASP A 94 -6.10 1.55 27.10
N VAL A 95 -6.99 2.11 27.91
CA VAL A 95 -8.44 1.93 27.75
C VAL A 95 -8.93 2.74 26.54
N LEU A 96 -8.52 3.99 26.36
CA LEU A 96 -8.87 4.78 25.19
C LEU A 96 -8.29 4.18 23.90
N GLY A 97 -7.07 3.68 23.94
CA GLY A 97 -6.45 2.93 22.85
C GLY A 97 -7.21 1.64 22.54
N ALA A 98 -7.58 0.85 23.57
CA ALA A 98 -8.41 -0.35 23.40
C ALA A 98 -9.81 -0.03 22.87
N PHE A 99 -10.39 1.11 23.25
CA PHE A 99 -11.66 1.60 22.71
C PHE A 99 -11.56 2.06 21.27
N ARG A 100 -10.54 2.81 20.91
CA ARG A 100 -10.26 3.18 19.51
C ARG A 100 -10.06 1.95 18.63
N LEU A 101 -9.39 0.93 19.16
CA LEU A 101 -9.17 -0.32 18.47
C LEU A 101 -10.43 -1.13 18.25
N ARG A 102 -11.26 -1.27 19.29
CA ARG A 102 -12.55 -1.92 19.14
C ARG A 102 -13.45 -1.13 18.21
N THR A 103 -13.43 0.19 18.24
CA THR A 103 -14.25 1.02 17.37
C THR A 103 -13.76 0.96 15.91
N LYS A 104 -12.47 1.03 15.63
CA LYS A 104 -11.96 0.75 14.27
C LYS A 104 -12.24 -0.69 13.82
N GLN A 105 -12.27 -1.65 14.72
CA GLN A 105 -12.64 -3.04 14.42
C GLN A 105 -14.15 -3.23 14.24
N VAL A 106 -14.98 -2.51 14.97
CA VAL A 106 -16.45 -2.59 14.82
C VAL A 106 -16.91 -1.94 13.52
N VAL A 107 -16.21 -0.88 13.02
CA VAL A 107 -16.43 -0.39 11.63
C VAL A 107 -16.01 -1.41 10.57
N SER A 108 -15.05 -2.27 10.89
CA SER A 108 -14.68 -3.41 10.05
C SER A 108 -15.37 -4.72 10.46
N ALA A 109 -16.18 -4.72 11.52
CA ALA A 109 -16.98 -5.88 11.90
C ALA A 109 -18.25 -5.95 11.02
N PRO A 110 -18.57 -7.10 10.46
CA PRO A 110 -19.60 -7.27 9.45
C PRO A 110 -21.01 -7.32 10.04
N GLY A 111 -21.36 -6.42 10.93
CA GLY A 111 -22.69 -6.41 11.55
C GLY A 111 -23.88 -6.33 10.57
N SER A 112 -23.64 -5.93 9.31
CA SER A 112 -24.71 -5.76 8.33
C SER A 112 -24.67 -6.68 7.11
N VAL A 113 -23.55 -7.37 6.85
CA VAL A 113 -23.41 -8.22 5.64
C VAL A 113 -23.80 -9.68 5.93
N PHE A 114 -23.61 -10.12 7.16
CA PHE A 114 -23.94 -11.48 7.62
C PHE A 114 -24.89 -11.39 8.81
N ASP A 115 -26.08 -11.91 8.63
CA ASP A 115 -26.97 -12.22 9.75
C ASP A 115 -26.21 -13.20 10.68
N ALA A 116 -26.23 -12.97 12.00
CA ALA A 116 -25.67 -13.90 13.01
C ALA A 116 -26.19 -15.34 12.92
N ARG A 117 -27.17 -15.57 12.07
CA ARG A 117 -27.70 -16.89 11.67
C ARG A 117 -26.88 -17.60 10.61
N TYR A 118 -25.73 -17.05 10.18
CA TYR A 118 -24.84 -17.65 9.18
C TYR A 118 -23.49 -18.13 9.74
N PRO A 119 -23.44 -18.84 10.85
CA PRO A 119 -22.43 -19.87 11.02
C PRO A 119 -22.93 -21.09 10.24
N PRO A 120 -22.06 -21.94 9.69
CA PRO A 120 -22.47 -23.21 9.09
C PRO A 120 -23.10 -24.09 10.16
N GLY A 121 -24.35 -23.82 10.47
CA GLY A 121 -25.18 -24.72 11.27
C GLY A 121 -25.62 -25.86 10.36
N GLY A 122 -25.00 -27.03 10.50
CA GLY A 122 -25.47 -28.22 9.81
C GLY A 122 -24.44 -29.02 9.00
N GLY A 123 -23.14 -28.86 9.24
CA GLY A 123 -22.12 -29.76 8.67
C GLY A 123 -21.79 -29.58 7.18
N ARG A 124 -22.34 -28.54 6.50
CA ARG A 124 -22.04 -28.19 5.10
C ARG A 124 -21.03 -27.07 5.05
N LYS A 125 -19.99 -27.21 4.20
CA LYS A 125 -19.05 -26.14 3.89
C LYS A 125 -19.75 -25.00 3.17
N LEU A 126 -19.29 -23.75 3.42
CA LEU A 126 -19.71 -22.59 2.64
C LEU A 126 -18.93 -22.52 1.34
N ARG A 127 -19.65 -22.36 0.24
CA ARG A 127 -19.06 -22.16 -1.09
C ARG A 127 -18.79 -20.66 -1.28
N VAL A 128 -17.52 -20.34 -1.52
CA VAL A 128 -17.07 -18.96 -1.71
C VAL A 128 -16.61 -18.76 -3.15
N ALA A 129 -17.31 -17.91 -3.88
CA ALA A 129 -16.87 -17.45 -5.20
C ALA A 129 -16.00 -16.22 -5.04
N VAL A 130 -14.73 -16.29 -5.47
CA VAL A 130 -13.79 -15.17 -5.49
C VAL A 130 -13.63 -14.70 -6.94
N LEU A 131 -13.94 -13.44 -7.21
CA LEU A 131 -13.92 -12.85 -8.54
C LEU A 131 -12.69 -11.97 -8.72
N GLY A 132 -11.77 -12.37 -9.57
CA GLY A 132 -10.49 -11.72 -9.83
C GLY A 132 -9.30 -12.58 -9.45
N GLY A 133 -8.15 -12.30 -10.07
CA GLY A 133 -6.89 -13.06 -9.89
C GLY A 133 -5.74 -12.22 -9.32
N GLY A 134 -5.99 -10.99 -8.86
CA GLY A 134 -4.98 -10.11 -8.27
C GLY A 134 -4.64 -10.44 -6.82
N PRO A 135 -3.61 -9.77 -6.22
CA PRO A 135 -3.14 -10.06 -4.86
C PRO A 135 -4.24 -10.02 -3.80
N ALA A 136 -5.19 -9.07 -3.89
CA ALA A 136 -6.30 -8.96 -2.93
C ALA A 136 -7.23 -10.19 -2.97
N ALA A 137 -7.64 -10.59 -4.18
CA ALA A 137 -8.49 -11.77 -4.40
C ALA A 137 -7.76 -13.05 -3.95
N CYS A 138 -6.49 -13.20 -4.33
CA CYS A 138 -5.68 -14.35 -3.95
C CYS A 138 -5.44 -14.42 -2.43
N ALA A 139 -5.21 -13.29 -1.75
CA ALA A 139 -5.08 -13.26 -0.29
C ALA A 139 -6.39 -13.68 0.40
N ALA A 140 -7.53 -13.16 -0.05
CA ALA A 140 -8.83 -13.57 0.49
C ALA A 140 -9.11 -15.06 0.27
N ALA A 141 -8.89 -15.55 -0.96
CA ALA A 141 -9.06 -16.96 -1.30
C ALA A 141 -8.15 -17.87 -0.45
N TYR A 142 -6.89 -17.47 -0.25
CA TYR A 142 -5.89 -18.21 0.50
C TYR A 142 -6.30 -18.42 1.96
N TYR A 143 -6.65 -17.33 2.67
CA TYR A 143 -7.03 -17.43 4.08
C TYR A 143 -8.31 -18.23 4.30
N LEU A 144 -9.23 -18.25 3.33
CA LEU A 144 -10.43 -19.09 3.38
C LEU A 144 -10.13 -20.55 3.00
N ALA A 145 -9.36 -20.79 1.94
CA ALA A 145 -9.01 -22.13 1.49
C ALA A 145 -8.22 -22.94 2.53
N ARG A 146 -7.43 -22.29 3.38
CA ARG A 146 -6.75 -22.93 4.52
C ARG A 146 -7.72 -23.58 5.51
N GLN A 147 -8.96 -23.12 5.57
CA GLN A 147 -9.99 -23.62 6.46
C GLN A 147 -10.90 -24.63 5.72
N ARG A 148 -10.30 -25.69 5.20
CA ARG A 148 -10.93 -26.68 4.32
C ARG A 148 -12.19 -27.33 4.87
N ASP A 149 -12.35 -27.41 6.18
CA ASP A 149 -13.53 -28.01 6.81
C ASP A 149 -14.73 -27.07 6.80
N ALA A 150 -14.48 -25.75 6.63
CA ALA A 150 -15.50 -24.71 6.65
C ALA A 150 -15.85 -24.16 5.26
N TYR A 151 -14.87 -24.12 4.34
CA TYR A 151 -15.04 -23.42 3.05
C TYR A 151 -14.65 -24.28 1.86
N GLU A 152 -15.40 -24.11 0.76
CA GLU A 152 -15.05 -24.51 -0.61
C GLU A 152 -14.84 -23.22 -1.41
N VAL A 153 -13.62 -23.02 -1.90
CA VAL A 153 -13.22 -21.76 -2.57
C VAL A 153 -13.04 -22.00 -4.06
N SER A 154 -13.78 -21.23 -4.87
CA SER A 154 -13.64 -21.19 -6.33
C SER A 154 -13.26 -19.78 -6.75
N LEU A 155 -12.09 -19.63 -7.39
CA LEU A 155 -11.57 -18.36 -7.90
C LEU A 155 -11.81 -18.28 -9.40
N TYR A 156 -12.40 -17.20 -9.88
CA TYR A 156 -12.69 -16.94 -11.28
C TYR A 156 -11.89 -15.73 -11.76
N THR A 157 -11.09 -15.91 -12.82
CA THR A 157 -10.26 -14.85 -13.38
C THR A 157 -10.32 -14.83 -14.90
N MET A 158 -10.24 -13.63 -15.47
CA MET A 158 -10.07 -13.47 -16.92
C MET A 158 -8.66 -13.90 -17.34
N GLY A 159 -8.48 -14.17 -18.61
CA GLY A 159 -7.17 -14.52 -19.17
C GLY A 159 -6.67 -15.89 -18.70
N TRP A 160 -5.38 -16.07 -18.76
CA TRP A 160 -4.69 -17.36 -18.59
C TRP A 160 -3.73 -17.39 -17.39
N ARG A 161 -3.68 -16.31 -16.61
CA ARG A 161 -2.70 -16.13 -15.52
C ARG A 161 -3.32 -15.42 -14.30
N LEU A 162 -2.68 -15.59 -13.15
CA LEU A 162 -2.97 -14.78 -11.98
C LEU A 162 -2.08 -13.53 -11.97
N GLY A 163 -2.50 -12.52 -11.23
CA GLY A 163 -1.70 -11.34 -10.94
C GLY A 163 -2.45 -10.01 -10.99
N GLY A 164 -3.43 -9.85 -11.87
CA GLY A 164 -4.04 -8.54 -12.10
C GLY A 164 -2.95 -7.51 -12.44
N LYS A 165 -2.85 -6.42 -11.70
CA LYS A 165 -1.80 -5.40 -11.91
C LYS A 165 -0.36 -5.89 -11.61
N CYS A 166 -0.20 -7.00 -10.91
CA CYS A 166 1.08 -7.68 -10.71
C CYS A 166 1.36 -8.76 -11.78
N ALA A 167 0.52 -8.88 -12.81
CA ALA A 167 0.73 -9.86 -13.86
C ALA A 167 1.92 -9.46 -14.76
N ALA A 168 2.67 -10.44 -15.19
CA ALA A 168 3.71 -10.34 -16.19
C ALA A 168 3.84 -11.69 -16.90
N GLY A 169 4.65 -11.76 -17.94
CA GLY A 169 4.89 -13.00 -18.67
C GLY A 169 6.26 -13.04 -19.29
N ARG A 170 6.68 -14.26 -19.63
CA ARG A 170 7.90 -14.51 -20.41
C ARG A 170 7.60 -14.37 -21.88
N ASN A 171 8.31 -13.45 -22.55
CA ASN A 171 8.21 -13.29 -24.01
C ASN A 171 9.11 -14.28 -24.74
N ARG A 172 8.53 -15.40 -25.17
CA ARG A 172 9.24 -16.47 -25.89
C ARG A 172 9.91 -16.00 -27.18
N ASN A 173 9.33 -15.00 -27.84
CA ASN A 173 9.85 -14.46 -29.10
C ASN A 173 11.03 -13.49 -28.89
N ALA A 174 11.38 -13.21 -27.65
CA ALA A 174 12.44 -12.30 -27.27
C ALA A 174 13.29 -12.87 -26.11
N HIS A 175 13.77 -14.09 -26.24
CA HIS A 175 14.68 -14.74 -25.28
C HIS A 175 14.08 -14.92 -23.86
N ASP A 176 12.79 -15.20 -23.75
CA ASP A 176 12.08 -15.29 -22.47
C ASP A 176 12.23 -14.04 -21.61
N ARG A 177 12.34 -12.84 -22.23
CA ARG A 177 12.37 -11.56 -21.50
C ARG A 177 11.22 -11.46 -20.54
N ILE A 178 11.51 -10.92 -19.35
CA ILE A 178 10.51 -10.58 -18.36
C ILE A 178 9.92 -9.21 -18.74
N GLU A 179 8.63 -9.20 -19.12
CA GLU A 179 7.93 -7.97 -19.50
C GLU A 179 6.81 -7.70 -18.50
N GLU A 180 7.03 -6.71 -17.61
CA GLU A 180 6.13 -6.33 -16.53
C GLU A 180 5.35 -5.06 -16.85
N HIS A 181 4.22 -4.84 -16.18
CA HIS A 181 3.45 -3.61 -16.31
C HIS A 181 4.15 -2.40 -15.73
N GLY A 182 5.10 -2.59 -14.82
CA GLY A 182 5.82 -1.53 -14.15
C GLY A 182 6.96 -2.07 -13.30
N LEU A 183 7.57 -1.20 -12.51
CA LEU A 183 8.53 -1.58 -11.49
C LEU A 183 7.77 -2.09 -10.26
N HIS A 184 8.07 -3.32 -9.86
CA HIS A 184 7.51 -3.92 -8.67
C HIS A 184 8.63 -4.12 -7.63
N ALA A 185 8.44 -3.51 -6.46
CA ALA A 185 9.29 -3.71 -5.29
C ALA A 185 8.41 -3.76 -4.05
N PHE A 186 8.87 -4.42 -2.99
CA PHE A 186 8.23 -4.35 -1.69
C PHE A 186 8.95 -3.32 -0.83
N LEU A 187 8.19 -2.49 -0.16
CA LEU A 187 8.75 -1.63 0.88
C LEU A 187 8.76 -2.37 2.21
N GLY A 188 9.76 -2.12 3.04
CA GLY A 188 9.95 -2.85 4.29
C GLY A 188 8.78 -2.72 5.28
N PHE A 189 7.91 -1.76 5.08
CA PHE A 189 6.68 -1.61 5.86
C PHE A 189 5.48 -2.42 5.31
N TYR A 190 5.64 -3.19 4.21
CA TYR A 190 4.59 -4.08 3.67
C TYR A 190 4.42 -5.34 4.54
N ARG A 191 4.09 -5.14 5.80
CA ARG A 191 4.09 -6.19 6.82
C ARG A 191 3.06 -7.28 6.57
N ASN A 192 1.84 -6.92 6.15
CA ASN A 192 0.80 -7.89 5.80
C ASN A 192 1.18 -8.66 4.55
N ALA A 193 1.68 -7.98 3.52
CA ALA A 193 2.07 -8.61 2.26
C ALA A 193 3.26 -9.57 2.47
N ILE A 194 4.35 -9.13 3.12
CA ILE A 194 5.53 -9.98 3.36
C ILE A 194 5.16 -11.17 4.25
N ARG A 195 4.35 -10.98 5.28
CA ARG A 195 3.86 -12.06 6.13
C ARG A 195 3.05 -13.07 5.33
N THR A 196 2.08 -12.60 4.54
CA THR A 196 1.23 -13.47 3.75
C THR A 196 2.05 -14.25 2.72
N VAL A 197 3.03 -13.60 2.07
CA VAL A 197 3.98 -14.28 1.19
C VAL A 197 4.73 -15.38 1.94
N GLY A 198 5.21 -15.12 3.17
CA GLY A 198 5.88 -16.13 3.99
C GLY A 198 4.98 -17.33 4.35
N GLU A 199 3.70 -17.09 4.61
CA GLU A 199 2.71 -18.15 4.87
C GLU A 199 2.41 -18.95 3.59
N VAL A 200 2.23 -18.26 2.46
CA VAL A 200 1.98 -18.84 1.14
C VAL A 200 3.18 -19.69 0.66
N TYR A 201 4.42 -19.19 0.83
CA TYR A 201 5.63 -19.95 0.48
C TYR A 201 5.71 -21.27 1.24
N ARG A 202 5.47 -21.25 2.54
CA ARG A 202 5.47 -22.45 3.37
C ARG A 202 4.44 -23.47 2.90
N ASP A 203 3.21 -23.00 2.62
CA ASP A 203 2.10 -23.85 2.22
C ASP A 203 2.27 -24.38 0.77
N ALA A 204 3.05 -23.65 -0.06
CA ALA A 204 3.51 -24.09 -1.37
C ALA A 204 4.75 -25.00 -1.33
N GLY A 205 5.25 -25.34 -0.14
CA GLY A 205 6.46 -26.15 0.03
C GLY A 205 7.76 -25.44 -0.30
N ARG A 206 7.78 -24.09 -0.29
CA ARG A 206 8.91 -23.23 -0.57
C ARG A 206 9.45 -22.58 0.70
N SER A 207 10.72 -22.15 0.70
CA SER A 207 11.29 -21.35 1.78
C SER A 207 11.37 -19.87 1.42
N LEU A 208 10.86 -19.01 2.31
CA LEU A 208 11.08 -17.57 2.20
C LEU A 208 12.47 -17.18 2.69
N ALA A 209 13.02 -17.90 3.67
CA ALA A 209 14.35 -17.68 4.21
C ALA A 209 15.40 -18.49 3.43
N SER A 210 16.61 -17.94 3.32
CA SER A 210 17.82 -18.63 2.85
C SER A 210 19.00 -18.22 3.74
N ASP A 211 20.20 -18.71 3.42
CA ASP A 211 21.45 -18.34 4.11
C ASP A 211 21.75 -16.84 4.03
N GLU A 212 21.18 -16.13 3.03
CA GLU A 212 21.33 -14.69 2.82
C GLU A 212 20.41 -13.84 3.73
N GLY A 213 19.39 -14.43 4.35
CA GLY A 213 18.48 -13.71 5.24
C GLY A 213 17.06 -14.25 5.32
N PRO A 214 16.22 -13.65 6.17
CA PRO A 214 14.90 -14.19 6.52
C PRO A 214 13.86 -14.11 5.41
N VAL A 215 14.07 -13.29 4.38
CA VAL A 215 13.16 -13.12 3.24
C VAL A 215 13.85 -13.30 1.88
N SER A 216 15.11 -13.68 1.88
CA SER A 216 15.96 -13.71 0.69
C SER A 216 15.64 -14.83 -0.31
N GLY A 217 14.79 -15.79 0.04
CA GLY A 217 14.23 -16.74 -0.91
C GLY A 217 13.31 -16.11 -1.96
N ALA A 218 12.73 -14.96 -1.66
CA ALA A 218 11.83 -14.23 -2.54
C ALA A 218 12.37 -12.84 -2.91
N PHE A 219 13.14 -12.21 -2.03
CA PHE A 219 13.47 -10.79 -2.11
C PHE A 219 14.97 -10.52 -1.97
N ARG A 220 15.43 -9.44 -2.59
CA ARG A 220 16.78 -8.89 -2.41
C ARG A 220 16.66 -7.57 -1.64
N PRO A 221 17.31 -7.43 -0.49
CA PRO A 221 17.22 -6.22 0.31
C PRO A 221 17.95 -5.05 -0.38
N GLN A 222 17.39 -3.84 -0.25
CA GLN A 222 17.99 -2.59 -0.67
C GLN A 222 18.23 -1.69 0.54
N ALA A 223 19.43 -1.16 0.65
CA ALA A 223 19.86 -0.35 1.80
C ALA A 223 19.62 1.15 1.60
N HIS A 224 19.20 1.57 0.40
CA HIS A 224 18.97 2.97 0.09
C HIS A 224 17.92 3.13 -1.01
N VAL A 225 17.31 4.30 -1.04
CA VAL A 225 16.51 4.81 -2.15
C VAL A 225 17.28 5.97 -2.76
N GLY A 226 17.58 5.90 -4.04
CA GLY A 226 18.20 6.99 -4.76
C GLY A 226 17.15 8.02 -5.18
N VAL A 227 17.46 9.29 -5.07
CA VAL A 227 16.62 10.37 -5.60
C VAL A 227 17.40 11.25 -6.55
N LEU A 228 16.75 11.68 -7.62
CA LEU A 228 17.23 12.73 -8.49
C LEU A 228 16.54 14.03 -8.13
N ASP A 229 17.35 15.07 -7.92
CA ASP A 229 16.84 16.42 -7.65
C ASP A 229 17.55 17.44 -8.53
N ARG A 230 16.93 18.60 -8.70
CA ARG A 230 17.48 19.68 -9.51
C ARG A 230 18.30 20.60 -8.63
N PHE A 231 19.61 20.64 -8.86
CA PHE A 231 20.54 21.52 -8.18
C PHE A 231 21.38 22.30 -9.20
N ASP A 232 21.41 23.61 -9.11
CA ASP A 232 22.13 24.52 -10.04
C ASP A 232 21.76 24.21 -11.52
N ASP A 233 20.46 24.13 -11.79
CA ASP A 233 19.87 23.80 -13.09
C ASP A 233 20.29 22.44 -13.68
N ARG A 234 20.86 21.54 -12.87
CA ARG A 234 21.26 20.19 -13.27
C ARG A 234 20.57 19.14 -12.41
N TRP A 235 20.14 18.07 -13.05
CA TRP A 235 19.69 16.88 -12.32
C TRP A 235 20.89 16.24 -11.62
N THR A 236 20.75 16.02 -10.34
CA THR A 236 21.81 15.53 -9.48
C THR A 236 21.29 14.35 -8.66
N TYR A 237 22.07 13.28 -8.62
CA TYR A 237 21.76 12.09 -7.84
C TYR A 237 22.12 12.30 -6.35
N PHE A 238 21.17 11.98 -5.48
CA PHE A 238 21.34 11.94 -4.04
C PHE A 238 21.01 10.53 -3.52
N PRO A 239 22.00 9.76 -3.06
CA PRO A 239 21.73 8.54 -2.32
C PRO A 239 21.12 8.91 -0.97
N THR A 240 20.00 8.28 -0.63
CA THR A 240 19.38 8.40 0.68
C THR A 240 19.61 7.10 1.44
N PRO A 241 20.73 6.97 2.18
CA PRO A 241 21.02 5.76 2.93
C PRO A 241 20.01 5.63 4.08
N MET A 242 19.39 4.46 4.16
CA MET A 242 18.47 4.09 5.21
C MET A 242 18.98 2.78 5.78
N GLY A 243 19.66 2.84 6.92
CA GLY A 243 20.30 1.68 7.52
C GLY A 243 19.31 0.54 7.78
N PRO A 244 19.74 -0.72 7.61
CA PRO A 244 18.91 -1.85 8.02
C PRO A 244 18.70 -1.83 9.54
N ASN A 245 17.57 -2.38 9.98
CA ASN A 245 17.30 -2.60 11.39
C ASN A 245 17.13 -4.10 11.68
N ASP A 246 17.09 -4.47 12.96
CA ASP A 246 17.00 -5.84 13.43
C ASP A 246 15.59 -6.43 13.40
N ARG A 247 14.60 -5.66 12.98
CA ARG A 247 13.23 -6.16 12.85
C ARG A 247 13.11 -7.11 11.66
N VAL A 248 12.46 -8.25 11.88
CA VAL A 248 12.27 -9.25 10.84
C VAL A 248 11.02 -8.94 10.05
N PRO A 249 11.11 -8.72 8.72
CA PRO A 249 9.96 -8.38 7.89
C PRO A 249 8.82 -9.40 8.00
N GLY A 250 7.60 -8.92 8.14
CA GLY A 250 6.40 -9.74 8.22
C GLY A 250 6.23 -10.55 9.51
N ARG A 251 7.15 -10.43 10.48
CA ARG A 251 7.05 -11.13 11.77
C ARG A 251 6.05 -10.42 12.69
N ILE A 252 5.10 -11.19 13.24
CA ILE A 252 4.21 -10.69 14.28
C ILE A 252 5.02 -10.53 15.57
N PRO A 253 5.01 -9.33 16.20
CA PRO A 253 5.71 -9.12 17.45
C PRO A 253 5.17 -10.03 18.57
N PRO A 254 6.04 -10.48 19.49
CA PRO A 254 5.60 -11.24 20.67
C PRO A 254 4.59 -10.42 21.48
N GLY A 255 3.43 -11.02 21.78
CA GLY A 255 2.36 -10.37 22.55
C GLY A 255 1.41 -9.49 21.73
N ALA A 256 1.59 -9.38 20.40
CA ALA A 256 0.61 -8.79 19.53
C ALA A 256 -0.66 -9.64 19.56
N SER A 257 -1.75 -9.11 20.09
CA SER A 257 -3.06 -9.78 20.11
C SER A 257 -3.89 -9.32 18.91
N ALA A 258 -4.74 -10.24 18.43
CA ALA A 258 -5.77 -9.91 17.47
C ALA A 258 -6.57 -8.71 18.00
N GLY A 259 -6.30 -7.54 17.48
CA GLY A 259 -7.02 -6.34 17.87
C GLY A 259 -6.26 -5.21 18.54
N ARG A 260 -4.97 -5.38 18.82
CA ARG A 260 -4.14 -4.21 19.06
C ARG A 260 -3.44 -3.84 17.77
N PRO A 261 -3.56 -2.62 17.26
CA PRO A 261 -2.51 -2.06 16.46
C PRO A 261 -1.29 -2.11 17.37
N GLU A 262 -0.17 -2.56 16.89
CA GLU A 262 1.04 -2.03 17.46
C GLU A 262 0.83 -0.53 17.38
N ALA A 263 0.82 0.09 18.55
CA ALA A 263 0.90 1.52 18.61
C ALA A 263 2.11 1.87 17.75
N ALA A 264 1.86 2.22 16.54
CA ALA A 264 2.85 2.76 15.67
C ALA A 264 3.09 4.18 16.19
N ALA A 265 3.66 4.23 17.37
CA ALA A 265 4.18 5.43 18.00
C ALA A 265 5.43 5.88 17.28
N ILE A 266 5.38 5.71 15.99
CA ILE A 266 6.54 6.02 15.22
C ILE A 266 6.76 7.51 15.15
N PRO A 267 5.75 8.32 14.80
CA PRO A 267 6.19 9.42 13.98
C PRO A 267 6.95 10.44 14.78
N LEU A 268 6.36 10.98 15.81
CA LEU A 268 6.98 12.14 16.44
C LEU A 268 8.29 11.79 17.15
N GLY A 269 8.34 10.64 17.84
CA GLY A 269 9.56 10.19 18.52
C GLY A 269 10.68 9.83 17.55
N ALA A 270 10.34 9.17 16.44
CA ALA A 270 11.31 8.82 15.40
C ALA A 270 11.75 10.05 14.59
N ILE A 271 10.84 10.96 14.27
CA ILE A 271 11.18 12.24 13.62
C ILE A 271 12.12 13.05 14.50
N LEU A 272 11.80 13.20 15.80
CA LEU A 272 12.64 13.98 16.71
C LEU A 272 14.01 13.33 16.94
N ARG A 273 14.08 12.00 17.00
CA ARG A 273 15.37 11.28 17.04
C ARG A 273 16.15 11.50 15.75
N ARG A 274 15.52 11.32 14.60
CA ARG A 274 16.18 11.53 13.31
C ARG A 274 16.69 12.97 13.15
N ILE A 275 15.89 13.96 13.54
CA ILE A 275 16.35 15.36 13.58
C ILE A 275 17.56 15.50 14.52
N ALA A 276 17.54 14.85 15.69
CA ALA A 276 18.67 14.91 16.62
C ALA A 276 19.91 14.22 16.05
N ASP A 277 19.76 13.05 15.41
CA ASP A 277 20.84 12.28 14.80
C ASP A 277 21.42 13.04 13.59
N ASP A 278 20.59 13.56 12.68
CA ASP A 278 21.05 14.34 11.53
C ASP A 278 21.74 15.64 11.96
N LEU A 279 21.29 16.25 13.04
CA LEU A 279 21.96 17.39 13.67
C LEU A 279 23.30 16.98 14.30
N GLN A 280 23.38 15.80 14.91
CA GLN A 280 24.61 15.29 15.51
C GLN A 280 25.64 14.86 14.46
N ASP A 281 25.20 14.23 13.37
CA ASP A 281 26.07 13.86 12.24
C ASP A 281 26.59 15.09 11.49
N ALA A 282 25.77 16.13 11.37
CA ALA A 282 26.20 17.39 10.81
C ALA A 282 27.23 18.14 11.71
N VAL A 283 27.24 17.84 13.02
CA VAL A 283 28.23 18.36 14.02
C VAL A 283 29.50 17.52 14.04
N GLY A 284 29.41 16.20 13.80
CA GLY A 284 30.50 15.23 13.96
C GLY A 284 31.48 15.09 12.79
N GLY A 285 31.20 15.72 11.63
CA GLY A 285 32.05 15.66 10.44
C GLY A 285 33.14 16.71 10.44
N ASP A 286 34.37 16.27 10.71
CA ASP A 286 35.64 17.04 10.58
C ASP A 286 35.72 18.48 11.11
N GLY A 287 36.11 18.61 12.34
CA GLY A 287 37.11 19.57 12.89
C GLY A 287 36.87 21.10 12.84
N ASP A 288 35.93 21.63 12.09
CA ASP A 288 35.54 23.02 12.09
C ASP A 288 34.03 23.17 12.36
N ALA A 289 33.72 23.27 13.62
CA ALA A 289 32.38 23.20 14.19
C ALA A 289 31.45 24.39 13.86
N PRO A 290 30.70 24.36 12.72
CA PRO A 290 29.76 25.43 12.45
C PRO A 290 28.42 25.21 13.21
N LEU A 291 28.07 23.98 13.51
CA LEU A 291 26.84 23.68 14.29
C LEU A 291 27.00 23.89 15.79
N ASP A 292 28.20 23.74 16.36
CA ASP A 292 28.48 24.22 17.69
C ASP A 292 28.22 25.72 17.81
N ARG A 293 28.38 26.50 16.73
CA ARG A 293 27.99 27.90 16.66
C ARG A 293 26.48 28.09 16.56
N VAL A 294 25.75 27.26 15.78
CA VAL A 294 24.28 27.30 15.76
C VAL A 294 23.70 26.84 17.09
N PHE A 295 24.24 25.73 17.66
CA PHE A 295 23.87 25.31 19.02
C PHE A 295 24.41 26.23 20.12
N SER A 296 25.48 27.00 19.90
CA SER A 296 25.91 28.03 20.83
C SER A 296 25.08 29.31 20.71
N LEU A 297 24.45 29.54 19.57
CA LEU A 297 23.45 30.59 19.35
C LEU A 297 22.08 30.20 19.91
N LEU A 298 21.77 28.90 19.92
CA LEU A 298 20.69 28.34 20.73
C LEU A 298 21.18 28.43 22.20
N SER A 299 20.61 29.32 22.97
CA SER A 299 20.98 29.50 24.38
C SER A 299 20.96 28.15 25.15
N ALA A 300 21.81 27.99 26.16
CA ALA A 300 21.90 26.78 26.97
C ALA A 300 20.52 26.19 27.39
N PRO A 301 19.49 27.01 27.69
CA PRO A 301 18.14 26.53 27.92
C PRO A 301 17.50 25.77 26.74
N TRP A 302 17.82 26.07 25.50
CA TRP A 302 17.28 25.43 24.32
C TRP A 302 17.91 24.06 24.06
N ARG A 303 19.21 23.90 24.31
CA ARG A 303 19.91 22.60 24.26
C ARG A 303 19.37 21.63 25.31
N GLU A 304 19.21 22.11 26.53
CA GLU A 304 18.56 21.35 27.61
C GLU A 304 17.11 20.99 27.27
N ALA A 305 16.41 21.89 26.59
CA ALA A 305 15.03 21.65 26.18
C ALA A 305 14.89 20.57 25.13
N MET A 306 15.75 20.54 24.10
CA MET A 306 15.78 19.47 23.07
C MET A 306 16.20 18.13 23.68
N ALA A 307 17.26 18.10 24.48
CA ALA A 307 17.69 16.89 25.18
C ALA A 307 16.58 16.37 26.15
N SER A 308 15.89 17.30 26.82
CA SER A 308 14.76 16.96 27.71
C SER A 308 13.56 16.46 26.93
N LEU A 309 13.32 16.96 25.70
CA LEU A 309 12.24 16.52 24.83
C LEU A 309 12.50 15.09 24.33
N VAL A 310 13.70 14.79 23.81
CA VAL A 310 14.09 13.45 23.42
C VAL A 310 14.01 12.48 24.60
N ALA A 311 14.58 12.85 25.75
CA ALA A 311 14.52 12.05 26.96
C ALA A 311 13.09 11.87 27.51
N TRP A 312 12.19 12.83 27.27
CA TRP A 312 10.79 12.71 27.64
C TRP A 312 10.05 11.72 26.72
N VAL A 313 10.27 11.84 25.41
CA VAL A 313 9.73 10.89 24.42
C VAL A 313 10.17 9.46 24.71
N ASP A 314 11.44 9.25 25.02
CA ASP A 314 11.99 7.94 25.36
C ASP A 314 11.45 7.37 26.68
N ARG A 315 11.16 8.23 27.66
CA ARG A 315 10.72 7.83 28.98
C ARG A 315 9.21 7.56 29.07
N GLU A 316 8.40 8.38 28.44
CA GLU A 316 6.94 8.33 28.57
C GLU A 316 6.27 7.31 27.63
N GLY A 317 6.96 6.92 26.57
CA GLY A 317 6.48 5.92 25.62
C GLY A 317 5.37 6.43 24.69
N ALA A 318 4.96 5.52 23.80
CA ALA A 318 4.06 5.80 22.69
C ALA A 318 2.71 6.40 23.08
N ILE A 319 2.16 5.90 24.17
CA ILE A 319 0.79 6.20 24.61
C ILE A 319 0.67 7.60 25.21
N ALA A 320 1.68 8.01 25.97
CA ALA A 320 1.74 9.37 26.49
C ALA A 320 1.94 10.39 25.38
N LEU A 321 2.66 10.00 24.33
CA LEU A 321 2.88 10.82 23.16
C LEU A 321 1.59 11.01 22.34
N GLU A 322 0.80 9.97 22.14
CA GLU A 322 -0.52 10.06 21.46
C GLU A 322 -1.42 11.06 22.19
N ARG A 323 -1.54 10.91 23.50
CA ARG A 323 -2.36 11.80 24.33
C ARG A 323 -1.86 13.25 24.28
N PHE A 324 -0.56 13.42 24.29
CA PHE A 324 0.06 14.73 24.18
C PHE A 324 -0.23 15.37 22.81
N VAL A 325 -0.10 14.59 21.75
CA VAL A 325 -0.40 15.08 20.38
C VAL A 325 -1.87 15.46 20.26
N GLU A 326 -2.80 14.69 20.80
CA GLU A 326 -4.24 14.96 20.68
C GLU A 326 -4.75 16.10 21.58
N THR A 327 -3.95 16.53 22.54
CA THR A 327 -4.31 17.69 23.37
C THR A 327 -4.17 18.98 22.56
N PRO A 328 -5.22 19.82 22.39
CA PRO A 328 -5.09 21.07 21.63
C PRO A 328 -3.99 21.98 22.20
N PRO A 329 -3.24 22.73 21.37
CA PRO A 329 -2.16 23.63 21.84
C PRO A 329 -2.65 24.65 22.87
N ALA A 330 -3.89 25.13 22.72
CA ALA A 330 -4.49 26.05 23.70
C ALA A 330 -4.60 25.45 25.11
N ALA A 331 -4.80 24.13 25.22
CA ALA A 331 -4.95 23.43 26.50
C ALA A 331 -3.64 22.94 27.10
N SER A 332 -2.51 22.95 26.35
CA SER A 332 -1.22 22.45 26.81
C SER A 332 -0.11 23.49 26.70
N ARG A 333 0.40 23.96 27.86
CA ARG A 333 1.56 24.86 27.89
C ARG A 333 2.82 24.21 27.31
N THR A 334 3.03 22.91 27.60
CA THR A 334 4.17 22.13 27.10
C THR A 334 4.12 22.03 25.59
N LYS A 335 2.95 21.78 25.02
CA LYS A 335 2.78 21.68 23.56
C LYS A 335 3.07 23.01 22.84
N ARG A 336 2.55 24.12 23.35
CA ARG A 336 2.89 25.44 22.82
C ARG A 336 4.38 25.73 22.88
N TRP A 337 5.02 25.33 23.97
CA TRP A 337 6.45 25.47 24.14
C TRP A 337 7.23 24.62 23.14
N MET A 338 6.81 23.35 22.90
CA MET A 338 7.43 22.49 21.87
C MET A 338 7.29 23.06 20.46
N ILE A 339 6.11 23.54 20.10
CA ILE A 339 5.89 24.19 18.79
C ILE A 339 6.85 25.38 18.65
N ALA A 340 6.99 26.21 19.68
CA ALA A 340 7.90 27.36 19.65
C ALA A 340 9.39 26.94 19.55
N ILE A 341 9.79 25.81 20.17
CA ILE A 341 11.12 25.22 19.99
C ILE A 341 11.35 24.81 18.54
N LEU A 342 10.44 24.03 17.95
CA LEU A 342 10.57 23.60 16.56
C LEU A 342 10.71 24.79 15.61
N GLU A 343 9.94 25.86 15.83
CA GLU A 343 10.03 27.10 15.06
C GLU A 343 11.39 27.80 15.22
N GLN A 344 11.95 27.84 16.43
CA GLN A 344 13.26 28.43 16.67
C GLN A 344 14.40 27.58 16.08
N VAL A 345 14.34 26.25 16.21
CA VAL A 345 15.30 25.33 15.60
C VAL A 345 15.28 25.50 14.10
N ARG A 346 14.08 25.53 13.50
CA ARG A 346 13.90 25.74 12.08
C ARG A 346 14.49 27.07 11.61
N SER A 347 14.22 28.16 12.33
CA SER A 347 14.74 29.48 11.99
C SER A 347 16.27 29.53 12.09
N GLY A 348 16.86 28.91 13.10
CA GLY A 348 18.30 28.79 13.25
C GLY A 348 18.97 27.99 12.14
N LEU A 349 18.34 26.89 11.72
CA LEU A 349 18.83 26.07 10.61
C LEU A 349 18.66 26.77 9.26
N ALA A 350 17.56 27.48 9.04
CA ALA A 350 17.35 28.29 7.84
C ALA A 350 18.48 29.31 7.68
N TRP A 351 18.81 30.03 8.75
CA TRP A 351 19.96 30.96 8.75
C TRP A 351 21.30 30.25 8.50
N TYR A 352 21.53 29.10 9.12
CA TYR A 352 22.75 28.30 8.94
C TYR A 352 22.94 27.82 7.50
N TYR A 353 21.85 27.36 6.85
CA TYR A 353 21.88 26.83 5.51
C TYR A 353 21.74 27.88 4.40
N GLU A 354 21.39 29.14 4.69
CA GLU A 354 21.04 30.15 3.71
C GLU A 354 22.03 30.26 2.53
N ASP A 355 23.33 30.41 2.81
CA ASP A 355 24.35 30.49 1.77
C ASP A 355 24.93 29.12 1.37
N ARG A 356 24.90 28.16 2.30
CA ARG A 356 25.43 26.83 2.09
C ARG A 356 24.58 26.02 1.11
N ALA A 357 23.26 26.06 1.25
CA ALA A 357 22.35 25.37 0.35
C ALA A 357 22.45 25.87 -1.10
N ARG A 358 22.84 27.15 -1.30
CA ARG A 358 23.06 27.71 -2.65
C ARG A 358 24.36 27.22 -3.29
N SER A 359 25.36 26.86 -2.52
CA SER A 359 26.69 26.49 -3.00
C SER A 359 27.05 25.01 -2.87
N SER A 360 26.31 24.27 -2.09
CA SER A 360 26.54 22.84 -1.82
C SER A 360 25.27 22.04 -2.00
N ARG A 361 25.30 21.08 -2.96
CA ARG A 361 24.21 20.13 -3.21
C ARG A 361 23.83 19.32 -1.97
N THR A 362 24.82 18.90 -1.19
CA THR A 362 24.61 18.15 0.05
C THR A 362 23.88 18.99 1.09
N ALA A 363 24.30 20.24 1.28
CA ALA A 363 23.65 21.17 2.19
C ALA A 363 22.21 21.48 1.76
N TYR A 364 21.97 21.66 0.45
CA TYR A 364 20.62 21.85 -0.11
C TYR A 364 19.70 20.68 0.23
N PHE A 365 20.14 19.46 -0.06
CA PHE A 365 19.33 18.27 0.16
C PHE A 365 19.10 17.98 1.66
N GLN A 366 20.14 18.17 2.50
CA GLN A 366 20.02 18.03 3.95
C GLN A 366 19.04 19.05 4.53
N TRP A 367 19.14 20.31 4.10
CA TRP A 367 18.23 21.35 4.59
C TRP A 367 16.79 21.08 4.19
N GLY A 368 16.52 20.73 2.94
CA GLY A 368 15.17 20.41 2.50
C GLY A 368 14.55 19.21 3.24
N GLY A 369 15.36 18.17 3.53
CA GLY A 369 14.91 17.03 4.32
C GLY A 369 14.59 17.41 5.77
N LEU A 370 15.47 18.19 6.43
CA LEU A 370 15.26 18.68 7.79
C LEU A 370 14.06 19.61 7.90
N ASP A 371 13.89 20.54 6.95
CA ASP A 371 12.76 21.45 6.91
C ASP A 371 11.44 20.69 6.77
N THR A 372 11.41 19.65 5.92
CA THR A 372 10.26 18.78 5.77
C THR A 372 9.91 18.07 7.08
N LEU A 373 10.89 17.46 7.76
CA LEU A 373 10.65 16.74 9.03
C LEU A 373 10.18 17.67 10.15
N LEU A 374 10.81 18.85 10.28
CA LEU A 374 10.41 19.86 11.27
C LEU A 374 9.00 20.38 11.01
N THR A 375 8.65 20.57 9.74
CA THR A 375 7.31 20.98 9.33
C THR A 375 6.26 19.92 9.64
N ILE A 376 6.54 18.64 9.35
CA ILE A 376 5.65 17.54 9.71
C ILE A 376 5.44 17.47 11.23
N ALA A 377 6.53 17.52 12.00
CA ALA A 377 6.43 17.48 13.46
C ALA A 377 5.60 18.66 14.01
N ARG A 378 5.82 19.87 13.48
CA ARG A 378 5.05 21.06 13.86
C ARG A 378 3.58 20.91 13.48
N GLY A 379 3.29 20.49 12.24
CA GLY A 379 1.94 20.34 11.73
C GLY A 379 1.12 19.36 12.56
N VAL A 380 1.66 18.18 12.85
CA VAL A 380 1.01 17.16 13.70
C VAL A 380 0.71 17.73 15.10
N LEU A 381 1.61 18.51 15.67
CA LEU A 381 1.38 19.15 16.98
C LEU A 381 0.31 20.25 16.93
N VAL A 382 0.29 21.05 15.88
CA VAL A 382 -0.68 22.14 15.70
C VAL A 382 -2.09 21.59 15.45
N GLU A 383 -2.23 20.65 14.54
CA GLU A 383 -3.52 20.02 14.18
C GLU A 383 -4.08 19.14 15.32
N SER A 384 -3.21 18.66 16.18
CA SER A 384 -3.61 17.80 17.32
C SER A 384 -4.28 16.50 16.90
N THR A 385 -3.90 15.96 15.74
CA THR A 385 -4.41 14.69 15.24
C THR A 385 -3.27 13.70 14.93
N LEU A 386 -3.52 12.43 15.21
CA LEU A 386 -2.78 11.28 14.70
C LEU A 386 -3.66 10.43 13.77
N ASP A 387 -4.92 10.77 13.61
CA ASP A 387 -5.75 10.19 12.55
C ASP A 387 -5.55 10.97 11.26
N PHE A 388 -4.62 10.49 10.45
CA PHE A 388 -4.26 11.15 9.21
C PHE A 388 -5.39 11.11 8.17
N ASP A 389 -6.41 10.27 8.34
CA ASP A 389 -7.61 10.33 7.49
C ASP A 389 -8.34 11.69 7.64
N ASP A 390 -8.19 12.37 8.79
CA ASP A 390 -8.75 13.72 9.01
C ASP A 390 -8.07 14.80 8.13
N LEU A 391 -6.88 14.51 7.60
CA LEU A 391 -6.11 15.42 6.76
C LEU A 391 -6.37 15.21 5.25
N ASP A 392 -7.09 14.14 4.89
CA ASP A 392 -7.24 13.69 3.51
C ASP A 392 -8.06 14.63 2.60
N ASP A 393 -8.72 15.65 3.14
CA ASP A 393 -9.40 16.68 2.34
C ASP A 393 -8.44 17.76 1.79
N ARG A 394 -7.15 17.73 2.18
CA ARG A 394 -6.09 18.66 1.75
C ARG A 394 -4.99 17.92 0.99
N ASP A 395 -4.28 18.64 0.13
CA ASP A 395 -3.05 18.15 -0.50
C ASP A 395 -1.86 18.19 0.48
N MET A 396 -0.93 17.21 0.36
CA MET A 396 0.21 17.10 1.26
C MET A 396 1.16 18.31 1.18
N ILE A 397 1.51 18.77 -0.03
CA ILE A 397 2.40 19.95 -0.18
C ILE A 397 1.70 21.21 0.32
N ALA A 398 0.42 21.38 0.01
CA ALA A 398 -0.35 22.52 0.51
C ALA A 398 -0.37 22.54 2.05
N TRP A 399 -0.59 21.38 2.68
CA TRP A 399 -0.55 21.23 4.13
C TRP A 399 0.85 21.53 4.71
N LEU A 400 1.91 21.07 4.07
CA LEU A 400 3.28 21.38 4.49
C LEU A 400 3.57 22.87 4.41
N LEU A 401 3.15 23.55 3.33
CA LEU A 401 3.29 25.00 3.18
C LEU A 401 2.50 25.78 4.25
N GLU A 402 1.27 25.35 4.56
CA GLU A 402 0.47 25.93 5.66
C GLU A 402 1.17 25.80 7.01
N HIS A 403 1.96 24.75 7.21
CA HIS A 403 2.70 24.49 8.43
C HIS A 403 4.14 25.00 8.41
N GLY A 404 4.49 25.78 7.37
CA GLY A 404 5.69 26.60 7.36
C GLY A 404 6.86 26.02 6.56
N LEU A 405 6.65 24.98 5.73
CA LEU A 405 7.67 24.55 4.77
C LEU A 405 8.12 25.74 3.92
N ALA A 406 9.41 25.87 3.67
CA ALA A 406 9.91 26.88 2.75
C ALA A 406 9.42 26.62 1.32
N GLU A 407 9.04 27.68 0.59
CA GLU A 407 8.48 27.51 -0.77
C GLU A 407 9.45 26.81 -1.72
N GLU A 408 10.75 27.08 -1.61
CA GLU A 408 11.81 26.44 -2.37
C GLU A 408 11.93 24.93 -2.13
N HIS A 409 11.46 24.44 -0.99
CA HIS A 409 11.47 23.02 -0.65
C HIS A 409 10.20 22.29 -1.07
N ALA A 410 9.18 22.98 -1.56
CA ALA A 410 7.94 22.33 -2.01
C ALA A 410 8.16 21.36 -3.20
N SER A 411 9.22 21.57 -3.96
CA SER A 411 9.59 20.74 -5.11
C SER A 411 10.79 19.82 -4.88
N ILE A 412 11.27 19.73 -3.64
CA ILE A 412 12.42 18.87 -3.34
C ILE A 412 12.05 17.39 -3.48
N SER A 413 12.95 16.59 -4.01
CA SER A 413 12.69 15.16 -4.27
C SER A 413 12.38 14.36 -3.03
N THR A 414 12.80 14.78 -1.85
CA THR A 414 12.35 14.19 -0.57
C THR A 414 10.83 14.17 -0.42
N ILE A 415 10.13 15.15 -0.95
CA ILE A 415 8.67 15.26 -0.94
C ILE A 415 8.08 14.68 -2.23
N THR A 416 8.60 15.10 -3.40
CA THR A 416 8.00 14.73 -4.68
C THR A 416 8.09 13.25 -4.98
N GLN A 417 9.09 12.52 -4.44
CA GLN A 417 9.16 11.05 -4.53
C GLN A 417 7.90 10.35 -3.99
N VAL A 418 7.20 10.95 -3.01
CA VAL A 418 5.95 10.38 -2.49
C VAL A 418 4.85 10.45 -3.54
N TYR A 419 4.77 11.58 -4.25
CA TYR A 419 3.84 11.76 -5.37
C TYR A 419 4.17 10.81 -6.52
N GLU A 420 5.47 10.67 -6.86
CA GLU A 420 5.93 9.78 -7.93
C GLU A 420 5.64 8.31 -7.64
N THR A 421 5.93 7.84 -6.42
CA THR A 421 5.71 6.43 -6.05
C THR A 421 4.24 6.06 -5.93
N LEU A 422 3.36 7.05 -5.74
CA LEU A 422 1.90 6.88 -5.70
C LEU A 422 1.20 7.32 -6.99
N PHE A 423 1.97 7.66 -8.04
CA PHE A 423 1.48 8.16 -9.33
C PHE A 423 0.52 9.36 -9.21
N ALA A 424 0.67 10.14 -8.14
CA ALA A 424 -0.25 11.20 -7.73
C ALA A 424 0.14 12.58 -8.27
N HIS A 425 1.24 12.65 -9.02
CA HIS A 425 1.76 13.89 -9.57
C HIS A 425 1.15 14.20 -10.94
N ALA A 426 0.62 15.41 -11.11
CA ALA A 426 0.15 15.92 -12.40
C ALA A 426 1.25 16.79 -13.04
N PRO A 427 1.78 16.41 -14.19
CA PRO A 427 3.02 16.98 -14.74
C PRO A 427 2.90 18.40 -15.26
N ASP A 428 1.73 18.71 -15.81
CA ASP A 428 1.47 20.04 -16.39
C ASP A 428 1.05 21.06 -15.33
N LEU A 429 0.97 20.60 -14.08
CA LEU A 429 0.58 21.43 -12.96
C LEU A 429 1.80 21.67 -12.06
N PRO A 430 1.96 22.89 -11.53
CA PRO A 430 2.98 23.16 -10.52
C PRO A 430 2.79 22.22 -9.32
N TYR A 431 3.86 21.84 -8.63
CA TYR A 431 3.81 21.04 -7.40
C TYR A 431 2.89 21.58 -6.30
N ARG A 432 2.28 22.73 -6.49
CA ARG A 432 1.34 23.37 -5.58
C ARG A 432 -0.12 22.98 -5.83
N VAL A 433 -0.37 22.10 -6.80
CA VAL A 433 -1.72 21.65 -7.11
C VAL A 433 -2.05 20.39 -6.31
N ALA A 434 -3.26 20.36 -5.77
CA ALA A 434 -3.76 19.28 -4.92
C ALA A 434 -3.95 17.98 -5.72
N ASP A 435 -3.07 17.04 -5.56
CA ASP A 435 -3.13 15.73 -6.23
C ASP A 435 -2.96 14.54 -5.29
N LEU A 436 -2.41 14.72 -4.09
CA LEU A 436 -2.23 13.67 -3.10
C LEU A 436 -2.88 14.01 -1.77
N ALA A 437 -3.82 13.21 -1.33
CA ALA A 437 -4.41 13.33 -0.01
C ALA A 437 -3.34 13.36 1.08
N CYS A 438 -3.37 14.40 1.91
CA CYS A 438 -2.31 14.70 2.87
C CYS A 438 -2.04 13.53 3.81
N GLY A 439 -3.08 12.92 4.37
CA GLY A 439 -2.92 11.80 5.29
C GLY A 439 -2.32 10.56 4.64
N VAL A 440 -2.66 10.30 3.37
CA VAL A 440 -2.03 9.22 2.57
C VAL A 440 -0.55 9.52 2.36
N GLY A 441 -0.23 10.74 1.92
CA GLY A 441 1.14 11.15 1.65
C GLY A 441 2.03 11.14 2.89
N LEU A 442 1.57 11.72 4.00
CA LEU A 442 2.30 11.72 5.27
C LEU A 442 2.51 10.29 5.81
N ARG A 443 1.47 9.45 5.74
CA ARG A 443 1.55 8.04 6.16
C ARG A 443 2.59 7.29 5.34
N TRP A 444 2.55 7.45 4.02
CA TRP A 444 3.54 6.85 3.11
C TRP A 444 4.96 7.31 3.44
N PHE A 445 5.17 8.63 3.52
CA PHE A 445 6.47 9.21 3.85
C PHE A 445 7.05 8.68 5.16
N LEU A 446 6.23 8.68 6.22
CA LEU A 446 6.67 8.22 7.54
C LEU A 446 6.95 6.70 7.58
N LEU A 447 6.15 5.90 6.88
CA LEU A 447 6.37 4.46 6.82
C LEU A 447 7.63 4.10 6.03
N VAL A 448 7.87 4.74 4.90
CA VAL A 448 9.12 4.55 4.13
C VAL A 448 10.33 4.97 4.95
N SER A 449 10.24 6.11 5.64
CA SER A 449 11.39 6.68 6.35
C SER A 449 11.68 6.00 7.69
N PHE A 450 10.67 5.53 8.42
CA PHE A 450 10.80 5.08 9.82
C PHE A 450 10.07 3.78 10.14
N GLY A 451 9.08 3.41 9.32
CA GLY A 451 8.15 2.31 9.60
C GLY A 451 8.55 0.94 9.07
N TYR A 452 9.66 0.83 8.36
CA TYR A 452 10.09 -0.42 7.72
C TYR A 452 10.70 -1.43 8.70
N ASP A 453 10.67 -2.71 8.31
CA ASP A 453 11.30 -3.82 9.01
C ASP A 453 12.45 -4.37 8.16
N GLY A 454 13.61 -4.57 8.77
CA GLY A 454 14.85 -4.97 8.09
C GLY A 454 15.40 -3.85 7.21
N HIS A 455 15.06 -3.85 5.93
CA HIS A 455 15.50 -2.86 4.94
C HIS A 455 14.33 -1.99 4.45
N PRO A 456 14.62 -0.77 3.96
CA PRO A 456 13.57 0.15 3.49
C PRO A 456 12.83 -0.38 2.25
N ALA A 457 13.54 -1.09 1.37
CA ALA A 457 12.97 -1.67 0.16
C ALA A 457 13.53 -3.07 -0.11
N TYR A 458 12.80 -3.83 -0.91
CA TYR A 458 13.12 -5.19 -1.31
C TYR A 458 12.73 -5.38 -2.78
N ASP A 459 13.71 -5.66 -3.63
CA ASP A 459 13.46 -6.08 -5.00
C ASP A 459 13.05 -7.55 -5.07
N PHE A 460 12.30 -7.92 -6.06
CA PHE A 460 11.96 -9.32 -6.30
C PHE A 460 13.15 -10.12 -6.82
N ARG A 461 13.32 -11.34 -6.29
CA ARG A 461 14.40 -12.24 -6.77
C ARG A 461 14.13 -12.72 -8.19
N TRP A 462 12.87 -12.87 -8.57
CA TRP A 462 12.36 -13.26 -9.89
C TRP A 462 11.38 -12.19 -10.36
N SER A 463 10.67 -12.42 -11.47
CA SER A 463 9.59 -11.52 -11.84
C SER A 463 8.53 -11.43 -10.73
N CYS A 464 7.75 -10.35 -10.72
CA CYS A 464 6.68 -10.16 -9.73
C CYS A 464 5.72 -11.36 -9.67
N PRO A 465 5.15 -11.87 -10.80
CA PRO A 465 4.25 -13.02 -10.72
C PRO A 465 4.94 -14.33 -10.34
N GLU A 466 6.21 -14.54 -10.71
CA GLU A 466 6.96 -15.73 -10.28
C GLU A 466 7.23 -15.69 -8.78
N THR A 467 7.51 -14.51 -8.24
CA THR A 467 7.79 -14.34 -6.82
C THR A 467 6.52 -14.41 -5.97
N LEU A 468 5.41 -13.83 -6.43
CA LEU A 468 4.17 -13.72 -5.66
C LEU A 468 3.10 -14.72 -6.11
N MET A 469 2.75 -14.69 -7.39
CA MET A 469 1.52 -15.34 -7.86
C MET A 469 1.69 -16.84 -8.07
N THR A 470 2.88 -17.30 -8.43
CA THR A 470 3.16 -18.74 -8.54
C THR A 470 3.02 -19.44 -7.19
N PRO A 471 3.62 -18.95 -6.08
CA PRO A 471 3.39 -19.53 -4.76
C PRO A 471 1.92 -19.43 -4.30
N TYR A 472 1.21 -18.34 -4.62
CA TYR A 472 -0.24 -18.26 -4.35
C TYR A 472 -1.02 -19.35 -5.09
N TYR A 473 -0.75 -19.55 -6.38
CA TYR A 473 -1.39 -20.60 -7.17
C TYR A 473 -1.13 -21.98 -6.57
N GLU A 474 0.13 -22.28 -6.26
CA GLU A 474 0.54 -23.56 -5.66
C GLU A 474 -0.15 -23.79 -4.29
N ALA A 475 -0.12 -22.78 -3.41
CA ALA A 475 -0.75 -22.86 -2.09
C ALA A 475 -2.29 -23.01 -2.16
N LEU A 476 -2.94 -22.23 -3.02
CA LEU A 476 -4.38 -22.34 -3.26
C LEU A 476 -4.77 -23.75 -3.73
N ARG A 477 -4.03 -24.29 -4.71
CA ARG A 477 -4.24 -25.65 -5.21
C ARG A 477 -3.97 -26.69 -4.12
N ALA A 478 -2.89 -26.52 -3.37
CA ALA A 478 -2.55 -27.36 -2.24
C ALA A 478 -3.65 -27.36 -1.17
N HIS A 479 -4.36 -26.27 -0.96
CA HIS A 479 -5.50 -26.16 -0.07
C HIS A 479 -6.84 -26.56 -0.70
N GLY A 480 -6.86 -27.04 -1.95
CA GLY A 480 -8.05 -27.56 -2.63
C GLY A 480 -8.95 -26.47 -3.22
N ALA A 481 -8.45 -25.22 -3.37
CA ALA A 481 -9.20 -24.21 -4.10
C ALA A 481 -9.26 -24.55 -5.61
N GLU A 482 -10.40 -24.30 -6.21
CA GLU A 482 -10.58 -24.39 -7.66
C GLU A 482 -10.25 -23.04 -8.30
N ILE A 483 -9.43 -23.06 -9.37
CA ILE A 483 -9.05 -21.85 -10.10
C ILE A 483 -9.56 -21.99 -11.52
N HIS A 484 -10.50 -21.11 -11.88
CA HIS A 484 -11.16 -21.05 -13.18
C HIS A 484 -10.60 -19.89 -13.99
N PHE A 485 -9.65 -20.16 -14.86
CA PHE A 485 -9.14 -19.20 -15.86
C PHE A 485 -10.18 -18.98 -16.97
N PHE A 486 -9.98 -17.95 -17.79
CA PHE A 486 -10.82 -17.61 -18.94
C PHE A 486 -12.27 -17.24 -18.57
N HIS A 487 -12.49 -16.74 -17.35
CA HIS A 487 -13.81 -16.31 -16.90
C HIS A 487 -13.79 -14.80 -16.57
N ARG A 488 -14.23 -13.97 -17.51
CA ARG A 488 -14.35 -12.53 -17.30
C ARG A 488 -15.67 -12.19 -16.62
N VAL A 489 -15.61 -11.46 -15.53
CA VAL A 489 -16.81 -10.96 -14.84
C VAL A 489 -17.46 -9.84 -15.66
N GLU A 490 -18.75 -9.97 -15.97
CA GLU A 490 -19.50 -9.00 -16.78
C GLU A 490 -20.59 -8.27 -16.01
N GLY A 491 -21.06 -8.82 -14.90
CA GLY A 491 -22.12 -8.19 -14.14
C GLY A 491 -22.56 -8.96 -12.90
N ILE A 492 -23.33 -8.27 -12.07
CA ILE A 492 -24.00 -8.87 -10.92
C ILE A 492 -25.52 -8.61 -11.01
N THR A 493 -26.28 -9.54 -10.43
CA THR A 493 -27.74 -9.39 -10.23
C THR A 493 -28.02 -9.30 -8.74
N ILE A 494 -28.84 -8.32 -8.36
CA ILE A 494 -29.24 -8.09 -6.98
C ILE A 494 -30.72 -8.42 -6.84
N ALA A 495 -31.10 -9.03 -5.71
CA ALA A 495 -32.47 -9.33 -5.36
C ALA A 495 -32.80 -8.86 -3.94
N GLY A 496 -34.08 -8.61 -3.68
CA GLY A 496 -34.58 -8.08 -2.41
C GLY A 496 -34.36 -6.58 -2.27
N ASP A 497 -35.03 -5.96 -1.33
CA ASP A 497 -35.02 -4.51 -1.12
C ASP A 497 -34.54 -4.15 0.29
N GLY A 498 -34.04 -2.92 0.46
CA GLY A 498 -33.59 -2.40 1.76
C GLY A 498 -32.55 -3.32 2.43
N ALA A 499 -32.79 -3.72 3.66
CA ALA A 499 -31.90 -4.60 4.43
C ALA A 499 -31.81 -6.05 3.91
N GLU A 500 -32.78 -6.50 3.11
CA GLU A 500 -32.80 -7.83 2.48
C GLU A 500 -32.09 -7.87 1.13
N ARG A 501 -31.54 -6.74 0.68
CA ARG A 501 -30.78 -6.63 -0.57
C ARG A 501 -29.59 -7.58 -0.55
N ARG A 502 -29.56 -8.53 -1.49
CA ARG A 502 -28.54 -9.58 -1.57
C ARG A 502 -28.04 -9.80 -2.99
N LEU A 503 -26.82 -10.29 -3.10
CA LEU A 503 -26.30 -10.80 -4.37
C LEU A 503 -27.09 -12.06 -4.76
N ALA A 504 -27.70 -12.04 -5.94
CA ALA A 504 -28.50 -13.14 -6.47
C ALA A 504 -27.73 -13.98 -7.49
N ALA A 505 -26.99 -13.32 -8.38
CA ALA A 505 -26.20 -14.00 -9.40
C ALA A 505 -24.99 -13.17 -9.84
N VAL A 506 -24.01 -13.85 -10.45
CA VAL A 506 -22.82 -13.27 -11.10
C VAL A 506 -22.77 -13.75 -12.54
N LYS A 507 -22.69 -12.83 -13.47
CA LYS A 507 -22.52 -13.10 -14.92
C LYS A 507 -21.05 -13.17 -15.28
N LEU A 508 -20.68 -14.25 -15.96
CA LEU A 508 -19.33 -14.52 -16.43
C LEU A 508 -19.34 -14.76 -17.95
N ARG A 509 -18.41 -14.16 -18.67
CA ARG A 509 -18.05 -14.51 -20.04
C ARG A 509 -17.02 -15.62 -20.02
N VAL A 510 -17.31 -16.76 -20.62
CA VAL A 510 -16.33 -17.81 -20.87
C VAL A 510 -15.54 -17.45 -22.10
N GLN A 511 -14.24 -17.20 -21.94
CA GLN A 511 -13.39 -16.68 -23.00
C GLN A 511 -12.77 -17.76 -23.87
N ALA A 512 -12.48 -18.94 -23.31
CA ALA A 512 -11.95 -20.08 -24.00
C ALA A 512 -12.31 -21.37 -23.28
N THR A 513 -12.26 -22.51 -24.01
CA THR A 513 -12.56 -23.84 -23.46
C THR A 513 -11.28 -24.65 -23.31
N VAL A 514 -11.02 -25.16 -22.10
CA VAL A 514 -9.87 -26.04 -21.83
C VAL A 514 -10.12 -27.42 -22.43
N ARG A 515 -9.14 -27.98 -23.16
CA ARG A 515 -9.23 -29.33 -23.76
C ARG A 515 -9.16 -30.42 -22.69
N GLY A 516 -10.00 -31.41 -22.85
CA GLY A 516 -10.01 -32.59 -21.96
C GLY A 516 -10.67 -32.32 -20.60
N ALA A 517 -10.48 -33.27 -19.67
CA ALA A 517 -11.13 -33.24 -18.35
C ALA A 517 -10.24 -32.62 -17.23
N GLY A 518 -8.99 -32.30 -17.53
CA GLY A 518 -8.05 -31.71 -16.55
C GLY A 518 -8.16 -30.20 -16.45
N PRO A 519 -7.63 -29.60 -15.37
CA PRO A 519 -7.51 -28.16 -15.26
C PRO A 519 -6.47 -27.61 -16.25
N TYR A 520 -6.60 -26.35 -16.61
CA TYR A 520 -5.58 -25.61 -17.37
C TYR A 520 -4.29 -25.51 -16.56
N ASP A 521 -3.15 -25.82 -17.17
CA ASP A 521 -1.83 -25.58 -16.62
C ASP A 521 -1.32 -24.22 -17.11
N PRO A 522 -1.20 -23.21 -16.22
CA PRO A 522 -0.89 -21.85 -16.62
C PRO A 522 0.60 -21.61 -16.86
N PHE A 523 1.46 -22.57 -16.58
CA PHE A 523 2.91 -22.37 -16.58
C PHE A 523 3.59 -22.77 -17.90
N LEU A 524 4.78 -22.23 -18.09
CA LEU A 524 5.69 -22.70 -19.13
C LEU A 524 6.27 -24.07 -18.73
N ALA A 525 6.36 -24.98 -19.71
CA ALA A 525 6.87 -26.33 -19.46
C ALA A 525 8.34 -26.39 -19.04
N ASP A 526 9.12 -25.35 -19.44
CA ASP A 526 10.55 -25.27 -19.17
C ASP A 526 10.92 -23.86 -18.65
N VAL A 527 11.69 -23.82 -17.58
CA VAL A 527 12.18 -22.58 -16.95
C VAL A 527 13.70 -22.50 -17.07
N ALA A 528 14.21 -21.28 -17.33
CA ALA A 528 15.62 -21.09 -17.67
C ALA A 528 16.60 -21.25 -16.51
N ALA A 529 16.22 -20.89 -15.28
CA ALA A 529 17.13 -20.77 -14.15
C ALA A 529 16.87 -21.79 -13.04
N PRO A 530 17.91 -22.42 -12.47
CA PRO A 530 17.75 -23.27 -11.31
C PRO A 530 17.15 -22.49 -10.11
N GLY A 531 16.15 -23.09 -9.44
CA GLY A 531 15.49 -22.48 -8.29
C GLY A 531 14.42 -21.41 -8.62
N CYS A 532 14.29 -21.02 -9.89
CA CYS A 532 13.19 -20.17 -10.31
C CYS A 532 11.85 -20.87 -10.12
N PRO A 533 10.82 -20.21 -9.59
CA PRO A 533 9.46 -20.73 -9.60
C PRO A 533 8.95 -20.96 -11.03
N PRO A 534 7.91 -21.80 -11.25
CA PRO A 534 7.27 -21.92 -12.55
C PRO A 534 6.85 -20.55 -13.10
N ALA A 535 7.19 -20.31 -14.37
CA ALA A 535 7.02 -19.03 -15.03
C ALA A 535 5.71 -18.96 -15.83
N TRP A 536 5.11 -17.78 -15.83
CA TRP A 536 3.90 -17.49 -16.58
C TRP A 536 4.25 -17.08 -18.03
N PRO A 537 3.53 -17.57 -19.03
CA PRO A 537 3.73 -17.15 -20.41
C PRO A 537 3.09 -15.77 -20.68
N MET A 538 3.64 -15.05 -21.65
CA MET A 538 3.07 -13.79 -22.16
C MET A 538 1.75 -13.98 -22.90
N VAL A 539 1.49 -15.17 -23.40
CA VAL A 539 0.27 -15.59 -24.12
C VAL A 539 -0.21 -16.93 -23.55
N PRO A 540 -1.48 -17.28 -23.69
CA PRO A 540 -1.97 -18.55 -23.15
C PRO A 540 -1.27 -19.77 -23.76
N ASN A 541 -1.24 -20.88 -23.04
CA ASN A 541 -0.80 -22.17 -23.56
C ASN A 541 -1.87 -22.69 -24.53
N TYR A 542 -1.84 -22.19 -25.75
CA TYR A 542 -2.87 -22.39 -26.78
C TYR A 542 -3.21 -23.86 -27.04
N ASP A 543 -2.22 -24.76 -26.94
CA ASP A 543 -2.41 -26.18 -27.22
C ASP A 543 -3.34 -26.87 -26.21
N GLN A 544 -3.55 -26.26 -25.06
CA GLN A 544 -4.52 -26.69 -24.04
C GLN A 544 -5.95 -26.16 -24.30
N LEU A 545 -6.15 -25.29 -25.29
CA LEU A 545 -7.43 -24.66 -25.56
C LEU A 545 -8.07 -25.20 -26.84
N VAL A 546 -9.40 -25.35 -26.83
CA VAL A 546 -10.18 -25.77 -28.01
C VAL A 546 -10.03 -24.73 -29.12
N GLU A 547 -10.11 -23.44 -28.73
CA GLU A 547 -10.00 -22.27 -29.62
C GLU A 547 -8.55 -21.80 -29.85
N GLY A 548 -7.56 -22.53 -29.31
CA GLY A 548 -6.18 -22.09 -29.22
C GLY A 548 -5.54 -21.72 -30.57
N GLU A 549 -5.81 -22.46 -31.65
CA GLU A 549 -5.31 -22.16 -32.99
C GLU A 549 -5.85 -20.82 -33.50
N VAL A 550 -7.16 -20.59 -33.41
CA VAL A 550 -7.81 -19.34 -33.83
C VAL A 550 -7.34 -18.15 -33.02
N LEU A 551 -7.19 -18.31 -31.68
CA LEU A 551 -6.69 -17.26 -30.81
C LEU A 551 -5.25 -16.86 -31.16
N ARG A 552 -4.39 -17.86 -31.46
CA ARG A 552 -3.00 -17.65 -31.88
C ARG A 552 -2.91 -16.96 -33.25
N GLU A 553 -3.64 -17.46 -34.24
CA GLU A 553 -3.62 -16.92 -35.62
C GLU A 553 -4.14 -15.47 -35.70
N ARG A 554 -5.18 -15.17 -34.90
CA ARG A 554 -5.76 -13.82 -34.85
C ARG A 554 -5.05 -12.88 -33.88
N GLY A 555 -4.08 -13.37 -33.10
CA GLY A 555 -3.38 -12.57 -32.09
C GLY A 555 -4.31 -12.02 -31.02
N ILE A 556 -5.32 -12.78 -30.60
CA ILE A 556 -6.32 -12.35 -29.63
C ILE A 556 -5.69 -12.36 -28.22
N ASP A 557 -5.66 -11.21 -27.60
CA ASP A 557 -5.34 -11.08 -26.17
C ASP A 557 -6.65 -11.23 -25.35
N LEU A 558 -6.73 -12.26 -24.51
CA LEU A 558 -7.90 -12.53 -23.68
C LEU A 558 -7.99 -11.61 -22.46
N GLU A 559 -6.95 -10.83 -22.16
CA GLU A 559 -6.97 -9.79 -21.13
C GLU A 559 -7.38 -8.41 -21.69
N ASP A 560 -7.47 -8.27 -23.02
CA ASP A 560 -7.91 -7.06 -23.71
C ASP A 560 -9.44 -7.01 -23.90
N VAL A 561 -10.10 -6.05 -23.25
CA VAL A 561 -11.56 -5.86 -23.38
C VAL A 561 -11.97 -5.26 -24.72
N TYR A 562 -11.03 -4.74 -25.49
CA TYR A 562 -11.23 -4.19 -26.84
C TYR A 562 -10.97 -5.21 -27.96
N ALA A 563 -10.48 -6.39 -27.60
CA ALA A 563 -10.26 -7.45 -28.57
C ALA A 563 -11.56 -7.85 -29.26
N ASP A 564 -11.50 -8.11 -30.55
CA ASP A 564 -12.62 -8.64 -31.37
C ASP A 564 -12.82 -10.13 -31.06
N TRP A 565 -13.19 -10.44 -29.82
CA TRP A 565 -13.43 -11.81 -29.36
C TRP A 565 -14.65 -11.87 -28.42
N PRO A 566 -15.76 -12.47 -28.92
CA PRO A 566 -17.01 -12.53 -28.12
C PRO A 566 -16.95 -13.55 -26.97
N GLY A 567 -15.87 -14.35 -26.87
CA GLY A 567 -15.82 -15.52 -26.02
C GLY A 567 -16.53 -16.72 -26.66
N VAL A 568 -16.64 -17.80 -25.89
CA VAL A 568 -17.24 -19.07 -26.34
C VAL A 568 -18.58 -19.36 -25.69
N GLY A 569 -18.95 -18.58 -24.66
CA GLY A 569 -20.23 -18.73 -23.97
C GLY A 569 -20.38 -17.81 -22.78
N GLU A 570 -21.49 -17.99 -22.10
CA GLU A 570 -21.82 -17.31 -20.86
C GLU A 570 -22.03 -18.33 -19.75
N ARG A 571 -21.67 -17.96 -18.52
CA ARG A 571 -21.94 -18.73 -17.33
C ARG A 571 -22.55 -17.81 -16.27
N GLU A 572 -23.59 -18.25 -15.62
CA GLU A 572 -24.17 -17.51 -14.51
C GLU A 572 -24.07 -18.34 -13.24
N LEU A 573 -23.40 -17.74 -12.23
CA LEU A 573 -23.31 -18.31 -10.89
C LEU A 573 -24.46 -17.79 -10.06
N HIS A 574 -25.25 -18.69 -9.45
CA HIS A 574 -26.42 -18.32 -8.64
C HIS A 574 -26.17 -18.53 -7.14
N TRP A 575 -26.57 -17.56 -6.35
CA TRP A 575 -26.58 -17.70 -4.91
C TRP A 575 -27.42 -18.91 -4.45
N GLY A 576 -26.90 -19.64 -3.47
CA GLY A 576 -27.52 -20.85 -2.92
C GLY A 576 -27.33 -22.11 -3.76
N ARG A 577 -27.00 -21.99 -5.06
CA ARG A 577 -26.68 -23.11 -5.95
C ARG A 577 -25.17 -23.24 -6.18
N ASP A 578 -24.50 -22.18 -6.63
CA ASP A 578 -23.10 -22.20 -7.03
C ASP A 578 -22.20 -21.55 -5.98
N PHE A 579 -22.72 -20.58 -5.24
CA PHE A 579 -22.01 -19.93 -4.12
C PHE A 579 -22.97 -19.57 -2.99
N ASP A 580 -22.43 -19.41 -1.80
CA ASP A 580 -23.10 -18.88 -0.60
C ASP A 580 -22.63 -17.47 -0.27
N VAL A 581 -21.35 -17.17 -0.56
CA VAL A 581 -20.73 -15.85 -0.41
C VAL A 581 -19.86 -15.56 -1.62
N CYS A 582 -19.83 -14.30 -2.04
CA CYS A 582 -19.00 -13.81 -3.13
C CYS A 582 -18.02 -12.73 -2.63
N ILE A 583 -16.77 -12.78 -3.10
CA ILE A 583 -15.76 -11.74 -2.88
C ILE A 583 -15.46 -11.09 -4.22
N LEU A 584 -15.79 -9.80 -4.35
CA LEU A 584 -15.55 -9.02 -5.56
C LEU A 584 -14.13 -8.41 -5.48
N GLY A 585 -13.20 -9.07 -6.16
CA GLY A 585 -11.77 -8.74 -6.17
C GLY A 585 -11.27 -8.18 -7.51
N VAL A 586 -12.13 -7.48 -8.25
CA VAL A 586 -11.80 -6.83 -9.52
C VAL A 586 -11.37 -5.37 -9.31
N PRO A 587 -10.55 -4.79 -10.19
CA PRO A 587 -10.13 -3.39 -10.11
C PRO A 587 -11.27 -2.39 -10.26
N LEU A 588 -11.10 -1.20 -9.67
CA LEU A 588 -12.11 -0.13 -9.68
C LEU A 588 -12.56 0.26 -11.10
N GLY A 589 -11.64 0.29 -12.08
CA GLY A 589 -11.98 0.66 -13.45
C GLY A 589 -12.96 -0.29 -14.16
N ALA A 590 -13.06 -1.54 -13.69
CA ALA A 590 -14.01 -2.52 -14.22
C ALA A 590 -15.40 -2.47 -13.52
N LEU A 591 -15.48 -1.85 -12.33
CA LEU A 591 -16.71 -1.81 -11.55
C LEU A 591 -17.90 -1.15 -12.24
N PRO A 592 -17.75 -0.04 -13.03
CA PRO A 592 -18.89 0.60 -13.66
C PRO A 592 -19.77 -0.35 -14.46
N THR A 593 -19.19 -1.31 -15.17
CA THR A 593 -19.95 -2.31 -15.91
C THR A 593 -20.51 -3.39 -14.97
N ILE A 594 -19.69 -3.87 -14.06
CA ILE A 594 -20.01 -5.05 -13.23
C ILE A 594 -21.11 -4.75 -12.21
N VAL A 595 -21.04 -3.59 -11.55
CA VAL A 595 -22.00 -3.21 -10.50
C VAL A 595 -23.05 -2.19 -10.98
N ALA A 596 -23.32 -2.14 -12.28
CA ALA A 596 -24.28 -1.23 -12.90
C ALA A 596 -25.65 -1.14 -12.14
N PRO A 597 -26.22 -2.22 -11.58
CA PRO A 597 -27.44 -2.10 -10.79
C PRO A 597 -27.33 -1.24 -9.53
N LEU A 598 -26.12 -1.05 -8.99
CA LEU A 598 -25.86 -0.18 -7.83
C LEU A 598 -25.58 1.27 -8.24
N LEU A 599 -25.23 1.50 -9.49
CA LEU A 599 -24.85 2.83 -10.02
C LEU A 599 -26.00 3.54 -10.72
N ASP A 600 -26.89 2.80 -11.41
CA ASP A 600 -28.00 3.37 -12.17
C ASP A 600 -29.05 3.99 -11.21
N PRO A 601 -29.25 5.33 -11.25
CA PRO A 601 -30.24 5.99 -10.40
C PRO A 601 -31.67 5.50 -10.62
N ALA A 602 -31.99 4.90 -11.77
CA ALA A 602 -33.30 4.31 -12.06
C ALA A 602 -33.47 2.91 -11.49
N SER A 603 -32.38 2.28 -11.02
CA SER A 603 -32.41 0.94 -10.41
C SER A 603 -33.02 1.01 -9.01
N PRO A 604 -33.89 0.06 -8.62
CA PRO A 604 -34.36 -0.05 -7.24
C PRO A 604 -33.22 -0.37 -6.25
N HIS A 605 -32.06 -0.79 -6.77
CA HIS A 605 -30.88 -1.15 -5.97
C HIS A 605 -29.79 -0.06 -5.96
N ALA A 606 -30.04 1.12 -6.54
CA ALA A 606 -29.08 2.23 -6.56
C ALA A 606 -28.55 2.54 -5.16
N ASP A 607 -27.25 2.76 -5.05
CA ASP A 607 -26.57 3.05 -3.78
C ASP A 607 -25.64 4.25 -3.94
N PRO A 608 -25.94 5.39 -3.29
CA PRO A 608 -25.12 6.60 -3.40
C PRO A 608 -23.66 6.42 -3.01
N ARG A 609 -23.34 5.44 -2.14
CA ARG A 609 -21.97 5.16 -1.74
C ARG A 609 -21.17 4.55 -2.88
N TRP A 610 -21.76 3.63 -3.65
CA TRP A 610 -21.16 3.06 -4.85
C TRP A 610 -21.00 4.10 -5.96
N GLN A 611 -22.01 4.95 -6.15
CA GLN A 611 -21.92 6.07 -7.08
C GLN A 611 -20.78 7.01 -6.69
N ALA A 612 -20.69 7.41 -5.42
CA ALA A 612 -19.62 8.27 -4.92
C ALA A 612 -18.23 7.61 -5.03
N LEU A 613 -18.11 6.30 -4.77
CA LEU A 613 -16.85 5.57 -4.96
C LEU A 613 -16.38 5.64 -6.41
N VAL A 614 -17.26 5.32 -7.36
CA VAL A 614 -16.88 5.22 -8.78
C VAL A 614 -16.66 6.60 -9.40
N GLU A 615 -17.50 7.59 -9.06
CA GLU A 615 -17.42 8.92 -9.64
C GLU A 615 -16.33 9.81 -9.06
N ARG A 616 -15.97 9.57 -7.79
CA ARG A 616 -15.07 10.45 -7.03
C ARG A 616 -13.70 9.85 -6.73
N THR A 617 -13.42 8.62 -7.14
CA THR A 617 -12.09 8.04 -7.02
C THR A 617 -11.42 8.03 -8.37
N ALA A 618 -10.40 8.86 -8.53
CA ALA A 618 -9.68 9.00 -9.78
C ALA A 618 -8.81 7.77 -10.08
N LEU A 619 -8.62 7.54 -11.37
CA LEU A 619 -7.78 6.48 -11.92
C LEU A 619 -6.77 7.08 -12.88
N VAL A 620 -5.60 6.45 -12.99
CA VAL A 620 -4.55 6.87 -13.91
C VAL A 620 -4.00 5.67 -14.71
N GLN A 621 -3.57 5.93 -15.94
CA GLN A 621 -2.84 4.97 -16.77
C GLN A 621 -1.37 4.98 -16.35
N THR A 622 -0.86 3.87 -15.84
CA THR A 622 0.58 3.69 -15.60
C THR A 622 1.29 3.21 -16.87
N VAL A 623 2.56 3.53 -16.97
CA VAL A 623 3.41 3.21 -18.11
C VAL A 623 4.73 2.62 -17.67
N SER A 624 5.31 1.76 -18.51
CA SER A 624 6.68 1.28 -18.28
C SER A 624 7.45 1.10 -19.60
N ALA A 625 8.77 1.27 -19.51
CA ALA A 625 9.72 0.90 -20.56
C ALA A 625 10.88 0.12 -19.92
N HIS A 626 11.19 -1.03 -20.46
CA HIS A 626 12.31 -1.86 -20.00
C HIS A 626 13.39 -1.83 -21.06
N LEU A 627 14.61 -1.45 -20.64
CA LEU A 627 15.76 -1.31 -21.53
C LEU A 627 16.86 -2.28 -21.15
N TRP A 628 17.26 -3.12 -22.09
CA TRP A 628 18.40 -4.03 -21.97
C TRP A 628 19.63 -3.42 -22.65
N PHE A 629 20.79 -3.47 -22.00
CA PHE A 629 22.02 -2.88 -22.50
C PHE A 629 23.17 -3.90 -22.59
N ASP A 630 24.05 -3.71 -23.55
CA ASP A 630 25.29 -4.45 -23.73
C ASP A 630 26.45 -3.89 -22.87
N ARG A 631 26.21 -2.80 -22.13
CA ARG A 631 27.17 -2.14 -21.24
C ARG A 631 26.78 -2.37 -19.78
N PRO A 632 27.75 -2.61 -18.86
CA PRO A 632 27.46 -2.78 -17.43
C PRO A 632 27.04 -1.46 -16.78
N ALA A 633 26.41 -1.58 -15.60
CA ALA A 633 25.97 -0.42 -14.81
C ALA A 633 27.10 0.58 -14.55
N SER A 634 28.33 0.10 -14.26
CA SER A 634 29.51 0.93 -14.03
C SER A 634 29.97 1.76 -15.25
N ALA A 635 29.57 1.38 -16.44
CA ALA A 635 29.82 2.13 -17.68
C ALA A 635 28.65 3.06 -18.05
N MET A 636 27.57 3.03 -17.32
CA MET A 636 26.36 3.84 -17.57
C MET A 636 26.09 4.85 -16.46
N PHE A 637 26.45 4.52 -15.22
CA PHE A 637 26.21 5.34 -14.03
C PHE A 637 27.53 5.73 -13.36
N ASP A 638 27.62 6.95 -12.84
CA ASP A 638 28.75 7.39 -12.02
C ASP A 638 28.74 6.65 -10.67
N THR A 639 29.66 5.70 -10.54
CA THR A 639 29.88 4.92 -9.32
C THR A 639 31.01 5.51 -8.48
N SER A 640 31.16 6.82 -8.44
CA SER A 640 32.25 7.48 -7.74
C SER A 640 32.36 7.06 -6.27
N ALA A 641 33.57 6.96 -5.76
CA ALA A 641 33.91 6.51 -4.40
C ALA A 641 33.14 7.26 -3.29
N ARG A 642 32.75 8.51 -3.52
CA ARG A 642 31.97 9.32 -2.57
C ARG A 642 30.53 8.83 -2.39
N ALA A 643 29.95 8.21 -3.41
CA ALA A 643 28.64 7.58 -3.29
C ALA A 643 28.73 6.25 -2.56
N VAL A 644 29.79 5.48 -2.80
CA VAL A 644 30.10 4.19 -2.15
C VAL A 644 30.43 4.36 -0.66
N GLU A 645 31.20 5.38 -0.28
CA GLU A 645 31.54 5.65 1.13
C GLU A 645 30.32 5.94 2.00
N ARG A 646 29.26 6.55 1.44
CA ARG A 646 28.05 6.88 2.19
C ARG A 646 27.08 5.74 2.36
N THR A 647 27.00 4.83 1.40
CA THR A 647 26.00 3.74 1.41
C THR A 647 26.58 2.42 1.87
N GLY A 648 27.91 2.28 1.90
CA GLY A 648 28.57 0.99 2.14
C GLY A 648 28.33 -0.05 1.04
N ASP A 649 27.69 0.34 -0.07
CA ASP A 649 27.29 -0.52 -1.17
C ASP A 649 28.24 -0.30 -2.37
N ALA A 650 28.65 -1.37 -3.02
CA ALA A 650 29.58 -1.30 -4.16
C ALA A 650 28.94 -0.63 -5.41
N ASP A 651 27.61 -0.56 -5.47
CA ASP A 651 26.86 0.14 -6.51
C ASP A 651 25.74 0.98 -5.87
N PRO A 652 25.97 2.28 -5.66
CA PRO A 652 25.00 3.17 -4.99
C PRO A 652 23.70 3.39 -5.82
N ARG A 653 23.66 2.91 -7.04
CA ARG A 653 22.49 2.99 -7.91
C ARG A 653 21.70 1.69 -8.06
N ARG A 654 22.07 0.67 -7.30
CA ARG A 654 21.18 -0.48 -7.09
C ARG A 654 19.97 -0.02 -6.30
N GLY A 655 18.80 -0.30 -6.82
CA GLY A 655 17.54 0.01 -6.16
C GLY A 655 16.68 0.99 -6.91
N LEU A 656 15.64 1.46 -6.25
CA LEU A 656 14.66 2.39 -6.80
C LEU A 656 15.23 3.81 -6.86
N LEU A 657 15.25 4.41 -8.05
CA LEU A 657 15.49 5.83 -8.28
C LEU A 657 14.17 6.55 -8.51
N THR A 658 13.93 7.62 -7.79
CA THR A 658 12.73 8.47 -7.91
C THR A 658 13.09 9.94 -8.10
N GLY A 659 12.09 10.77 -8.40
CA GLY A 659 12.27 12.22 -8.57
C GLY A 659 12.55 12.63 -10.00
N PHE A 660 12.21 11.83 -10.98
CA PHE A 660 12.34 12.17 -12.39
C PHE A 660 11.26 13.13 -12.86
N VAL A 661 11.54 13.78 -13.97
CA VAL A 661 10.56 14.58 -14.70
C VAL A 661 9.57 13.63 -15.38
N HIS A 662 8.30 13.95 -15.19
CA HIS A 662 7.21 13.25 -15.89
C HIS A 662 7.47 13.12 -17.40
N PRO A 663 7.05 12.03 -18.07
CA PRO A 663 6.14 10.99 -17.59
C PRO A 663 6.81 9.84 -16.84
N VAL A 664 8.11 9.87 -16.62
CA VAL A 664 8.84 8.82 -15.87
C VAL A 664 9.11 9.30 -14.45
N GLY A 665 8.48 8.67 -13.47
CA GLY A 665 8.64 9.00 -12.06
C GLY A 665 9.72 8.20 -11.37
N SER A 666 9.98 6.97 -11.83
CA SER A 666 10.90 6.05 -11.17
C SER A 666 11.70 5.20 -12.15
N LEU A 667 12.91 4.84 -11.73
CA LEU A 667 13.78 3.89 -12.43
C LEU A 667 14.23 2.81 -11.44
N GLY A 668 14.20 1.54 -11.88
CA GLY A 668 14.81 0.41 -11.16
C GLY A 668 15.94 -0.21 -11.97
N GLU A 669 17.07 -0.49 -11.33
CA GLU A 669 18.14 -1.33 -11.89
C GLU A 669 17.79 -2.78 -11.60
N MET A 670 17.39 -3.53 -12.67
CA MET A 670 16.82 -4.87 -12.58
C MET A 670 17.73 -5.94 -13.22
N THR A 671 19.01 -5.67 -13.39
CA THR A 671 20.00 -6.57 -14.01
C THR A 671 19.98 -8.01 -13.45
N PRO A 672 19.75 -8.24 -12.14
CA PRO A 672 19.67 -9.59 -11.62
C PRO A 672 18.58 -10.47 -12.25
N LEU A 673 17.55 -9.88 -12.87
CA LEU A 673 16.49 -10.63 -13.57
C LEU A 673 16.97 -11.23 -14.90
N VAL A 674 18.01 -10.67 -15.54
CA VAL A 674 18.59 -11.16 -16.80
C VAL A 674 19.02 -12.63 -16.68
N ALA A 675 19.51 -13.04 -15.51
CA ALA A 675 19.90 -14.45 -15.25
C ALA A 675 18.74 -15.45 -15.37
N ALA A 676 17.50 -14.96 -15.30
CA ALA A 676 16.30 -15.77 -15.46
C ALA A 676 15.77 -15.78 -16.90
N GLU A 677 16.34 -14.98 -17.80
CA GLU A 677 16.03 -14.90 -19.23
C GLU A 677 16.96 -15.83 -20.07
N ARG A 678 16.67 -16.06 -21.35
CA ARG A 678 17.40 -16.97 -22.23
C ARG A 678 18.20 -16.26 -23.31
N TRP A 679 18.92 -15.22 -22.93
CA TRP A 679 19.76 -14.52 -23.90
C TRP A 679 20.94 -15.38 -24.35
N PRO A 680 21.34 -15.29 -25.65
CA PRO A 680 22.60 -15.85 -26.09
C PRO A 680 23.80 -15.08 -25.51
N GLU A 681 24.93 -15.74 -25.37
CA GLU A 681 26.14 -15.06 -24.92
C GLU A 681 26.73 -14.10 -25.95
N PRO A 682 27.24 -12.93 -25.57
CA PRO A 682 27.18 -12.39 -24.20
C PRO A 682 25.77 -11.94 -23.83
N THR A 683 25.35 -12.19 -22.58
CA THR A 683 24.04 -11.72 -22.08
C THR A 683 24.03 -10.20 -21.90
N PRO A 684 22.86 -9.55 -21.84
CA PRO A 684 22.76 -8.15 -21.43
C PRO A 684 23.43 -7.91 -20.09
N GLN A 685 24.16 -6.80 -19.94
CA GLN A 685 24.94 -6.48 -18.76
C GLN A 685 24.23 -5.47 -17.82
N LEU A 686 23.18 -4.82 -18.32
CA LEU A 686 22.34 -3.93 -17.53
C LEU A 686 20.88 -4.05 -18.02
N LEU A 687 19.96 -4.09 -17.08
CA LEU A 687 18.51 -3.97 -17.32
C LEU A 687 17.96 -2.86 -16.45
N THR A 688 17.26 -1.91 -17.08
CA THR A 688 16.59 -0.81 -16.38
C THR A 688 15.09 -0.80 -16.67
N TYR A 689 14.28 -0.63 -15.61
CA TYR A 689 12.85 -0.41 -15.70
C TYR A 689 12.56 1.06 -15.46
N HIS A 690 11.91 1.71 -16.40
CA HIS A 690 11.45 3.09 -16.30
C HIS A 690 9.93 3.09 -16.15
N THR A 691 9.40 3.66 -15.09
CA THR A 691 7.97 3.65 -14.80
C THR A 691 7.44 5.03 -14.47
N GLY A 692 6.18 5.24 -14.77
CA GLY A 692 5.50 6.48 -14.50
C GLY A 692 4.01 6.41 -14.84
N ALA A 693 3.41 7.55 -15.10
CA ALA A 693 2.00 7.65 -15.41
C ALA A 693 1.73 8.60 -16.58
N LEU A 694 0.71 8.28 -17.37
CA LEU A 694 0.11 9.24 -18.30
C LEU A 694 -0.90 10.11 -17.53
N LEU A 695 -0.75 11.39 -17.62
CA LEU A 695 -1.24 12.36 -16.65
C LEU A 695 -2.59 13.00 -16.94
N ALA A 696 -3.36 12.41 -17.78
CA ALA A 696 -4.77 12.73 -17.85
C ALA A 696 -5.55 11.71 -17.02
N GLU A 697 -6.61 12.14 -16.35
CA GLU A 697 -7.60 11.20 -15.84
C GLU A 697 -7.89 10.14 -16.90
N ALA A 698 -7.80 8.87 -16.51
CA ALA A 698 -8.00 7.77 -17.45
C ALA A 698 -9.47 7.73 -17.89
N ARG A 699 -9.75 8.39 -19.00
CA ARG A 699 -11.04 8.28 -19.69
C ARG A 699 -10.93 7.20 -20.74
N LEU A 700 -11.19 5.97 -20.31
CA LEU A 700 -11.18 4.85 -21.24
C LEU A 700 -12.41 4.90 -22.14
N PRO A 701 -12.24 4.54 -23.44
CA PRO A 701 -13.40 4.28 -24.29
C PRO A 701 -14.21 3.08 -23.76
N PRO A 702 -15.50 2.97 -24.11
CA PRO A 702 -16.30 1.82 -23.70
C PRO A 702 -15.70 0.51 -24.25
N PRO A 703 -15.70 -0.57 -23.46
CA PRO A 703 -15.22 -1.87 -23.90
C PRO A 703 -15.90 -2.34 -25.18
N GLY A 704 -15.14 -2.97 -26.09
CA GLY A 704 -15.67 -3.59 -27.29
C GLY A 704 -14.81 -3.37 -28.53
N ALA A 705 -15.05 -4.19 -29.55
CA ALA A 705 -14.27 -4.26 -30.79
C ALA A 705 -14.25 -2.96 -31.62
N ALA A 706 -15.18 -2.02 -31.38
CA ALA A 706 -15.13 -0.70 -32.03
C ALA A 706 -13.87 0.10 -31.67
N TRP A 707 -13.24 -0.20 -30.54
CA TRP A 707 -12.04 0.44 -30.01
C TRP A 707 -10.82 -0.48 -30.01
N ARG A 708 -10.81 -1.52 -30.84
CA ARG A 708 -9.73 -2.53 -30.91
C ARG A 708 -8.32 -1.95 -31.06
N ASP A 709 -8.20 -0.80 -31.72
CA ASP A 709 -6.91 -0.16 -31.99
C ASP A 709 -6.45 0.75 -30.82
N TYR A 710 -7.30 0.96 -29.82
CA TYR A 710 -7.01 1.87 -28.71
C TYR A 710 -5.75 1.46 -27.90
N PRO A 711 -5.55 0.20 -27.51
CA PRO A 711 -4.32 -0.18 -26.79
C PRO A 711 -3.05 0.05 -27.60
N ALA A 712 -3.10 -0.21 -28.92
CA ALA A 712 -1.96 0.05 -29.81
C ALA A 712 -1.67 1.56 -29.94
N GLN A 713 -2.70 2.40 -30.03
CA GLN A 713 -2.56 3.85 -30.05
C GLN A 713 -1.95 4.39 -28.76
N GLN A 714 -2.37 3.87 -27.60
CA GLN A 714 -1.80 4.26 -26.31
C GLN A 714 -0.33 3.85 -26.19
N ARG A 715 0.03 2.66 -26.68
CA ARG A 715 1.43 2.19 -26.69
C ARG A 715 2.31 3.06 -27.59
N GLU A 716 1.83 3.46 -28.75
CA GLU A 716 2.57 4.34 -29.66
C GLU A 716 2.71 5.76 -29.09
N HIS A 717 1.65 6.26 -28.46
CA HIS A 717 1.73 7.53 -27.72
C HIS A 717 2.80 7.47 -26.62
N TRP A 718 2.82 6.40 -25.83
CA TRP A 718 3.83 6.19 -24.79
C TRP A 718 5.25 6.11 -25.37
N ARG A 719 5.46 5.37 -26.44
CA ARG A 719 6.75 5.30 -27.14
C ARG A 719 7.25 6.68 -27.54
N SER A 720 6.38 7.49 -28.10
CA SER A 720 6.71 8.86 -28.52
C SER A 720 7.11 9.74 -27.34
N LEU A 721 6.34 9.71 -26.25
CA LEU A 721 6.65 10.47 -25.04
C LEU A 721 7.96 9.99 -24.41
N PHE A 722 8.16 8.69 -24.28
CA PHE A 722 9.37 8.12 -23.72
C PHE A 722 10.62 8.44 -24.54
N HIS A 723 10.53 8.39 -25.87
CA HIS A 723 11.62 8.80 -26.75
C HIS A 723 12.03 10.26 -26.53
N GLN A 724 11.05 11.16 -26.49
CA GLN A 724 11.30 12.58 -26.26
C GLN A 724 11.95 12.78 -24.88
N TRP A 725 11.39 12.18 -23.85
CA TRP A 725 11.90 12.24 -22.50
C TRP A 725 13.32 11.67 -22.37
N LEU A 726 13.57 10.48 -22.94
CA LEU A 726 14.89 9.84 -22.89
C LEU A 726 15.94 10.68 -23.60
N ARG A 727 15.61 11.25 -24.77
CA ARG A 727 16.49 12.11 -25.53
C ARG A 727 16.88 13.38 -24.74
N GLU A 728 15.96 13.94 -24.01
CA GLU A 728 16.20 15.14 -23.18
C GLU A 728 17.02 14.82 -21.92
N HIS A 729 16.73 13.69 -21.27
CA HIS A 729 17.23 13.40 -19.92
C HIS A 729 18.31 12.33 -19.84
N HIS A 730 18.68 11.65 -20.92
CA HIS A 730 19.61 10.51 -20.88
C HIS A 730 20.94 10.81 -20.17
N ARG A 731 21.50 12.03 -20.34
CA ARG A 731 22.75 12.42 -19.70
C ARG A 731 22.64 12.63 -18.19
N SER A 732 21.47 12.97 -17.71
CA SER A 732 21.22 13.10 -16.27
C SER A 732 20.98 11.74 -15.60
N ILE A 733 20.52 10.77 -16.38
CA ILE A 733 20.22 9.41 -15.91
C ILE A 733 21.46 8.53 -16.01
N PHE A 734 22.08 8.49 -17.20
CA PHE A 734 23.27 7.69 -17.52
C PHE A 734 24.50 8.59 -17.53
N ASP A 735 24.86 9.16 -16.39
CA ASP A 735 25.79 10.27 -16.23
C ASP A 735 27.28 9.93 -16.39
N ALA A 736 27.64 8.64 -16.40
CA ALA A 736 29.00 8.16 -16.70
C ALA A 736 29.10 7.48 -18.08
N GLY A 737 27.97 7.38 -18.78
CA GLY A 737 27.82 6.50 -19.91
C GLY A 737 27.95 7.15 -21.29
N PRO A 738 26.85 7.16 -22.06
CA PRO A 738 26.90 7.45 -23.48
C PRO A 738 27.37 8.87 -23.77
N ALA A 739 28.22 9.00 -24.79
CA ALA A 739 28.71 10.31 -25.24
C ALA A 739 27.60 11.23 -25.77
N ASP A 740 26.61 10.63 -26.42
CA ASP A 740 25.40 11.26 -26.93
C ASP A 740 24.24 10.26 -27.02
N PHE A 741 23.11 10.71 -27.56
CA PHE A 741 21.91 9.90 -27.69
C PHE A 741 22.06 8.71 -28.66
N ASP A 742 22.83 8.88 -29.74
CA ASP A 742 23.07 7.79 -30.70
C ASP A 742 23.95 6.70 -30.08
N ASP A 743 24.93 7.05 -29.26
CA ASP A 743 25.74 6.11 -28.48
C ASP A 743 24.91 5.36 -27.42
N LEU A 744 23.90 6.04 -26.79
CA LEU A 744 22.94 5.38 -25.95
C LEU A 744 22.13 4.32 -26.72
N LEU A 745 21.61 4.70 -27.90
CA LEU A 745 20.84 3.77 -28.73
C LEU A 745 21.69 2.58 -29.20
N ALA A 746 22.96 2.82 -29.53
CA ALA A 746 23.90 1.78 -29.91
C ALA A 746 24.22 0.79 -28.75
N ALA A 747 24.13 1.25 -27.49
CA ALA A 747 24.35 0.41 -26.31
C ALA A 747 23.14 -0.50 -25.97
N LEU A 748 21.95 -0.27 -26.57
CA LEU A 748 20.77 -1.10 -26.32
C LEU A 748 20.97 -2.51 -26.91
N ARG A 749 20.68 -3.54 -26.12
CA ARG A 749 20.59 -4.93 -26.58
C ARG A 749 19.25 -5.16 -27.26
N VAL A 750 19.28 -5.75 -28.43
CA VAL A 750 18.05 -6.11 -29.17
C VAL A 750 17.93 -7.63 -29.28
N PRO A 751 16.71 -8.20 -29.28
CA PRO A 751 16.50 -9.61 -29.59
C PRO A 751 16.98 -9.96 -30.97
N ASP A 752 17.31 -11.25 -31.19
CA ASP A 752 17.72 -11.76 -32.50
C ASP A 752 16.70 -11.43 -33.60
N GLY A 753 17.23 -11.14 -34.82
CA GLY A 753 16.39 -10.74 -35.93
C GLY A 753 17.16 -9.87 -36.94
N PRO A 754 16.46 -9.15 -37.84
CA PRO A 754 17.09 -8.22 -38.73
C PRO A 754 17.93 -7.17 -38.00
N ALA A 755 19.05 -6.75 -38.62
CA ALA A 755 19.86 -5.67 -38.05
C ALA A 755 19.00 -4.41 -37.84
N ARG A 756 19.10 -3.82 -36.66
CA ARG A 756 18.38 -2.61 -36.26
C ARG A 756 19.38 -1.52 -35.92
N GLU A 757 19.09 -0.31 -36.35
CA GLU A 757 19.94 0.87 -36.10
C GLU A 757 19.12 2.01 -35.52
N GLY A 758 19.78 2.92 -34.82
CA GLY A 758 19.17 4.11 -34.27
C GLY A 758 17.90 3.83 -33.44
N LEU A 759 16.82 4.52 -33.70
CA LEU A 759 15.54 4.39 -32.97
C LEU A 759 14.88 3.02 -33.07
N GLU A 760 15.18 2.21 -34.13
CA GLU A 760 14.64 0.85 -34.21
C GLU A 760 15.15 -0.04 -33.05
N ARG A 761 16.34 0.24 -32.54
CA ARG A 761 16.86 -0.47 -31.34
C ARG A 761 16.04 -0.13 -30.10
N LEU A 762 15.61 1.15 -29.95
CA LEU A 762 14.72 1.56 -28.87
C LEU A 762 13.34 0.90 -29.00
N TRP A 763 12.79 0.85 -30.23
CA TRP A 763 11.47 0.25 -30.47
C TRP A 763 11.45 -1.28 -30.31
N ALA A 764 12.61 -1.92 -30.25
CA ALA A 764 12.75 -3.34 -29.92
C ALA A 764 12.74 -3.63 -28.41
N GLN A 765 12.75 -2.60 -27.58
CA GLN A 765 12.62 -2.73 -26.15
C GLN A 765 11.15 -2.98 -25.74
N ALA A 766 10.89 -3.30 -24.46
CA ALA A 766 9.53 -3.54 -23.99
C ALA A 766 8.85 -2.22 -23.56
N PHE A 767 7.61 -2.03 -24.01
CA PHE A 767 6.77 -0.87 -23.68
C PHE A 767 5.38 -1.33 -23.26
N ASN A 768 4.96 -0.97 -22.06
CA ASN A 768 3.65 -1.31 -21.53
C ASN A 768 2.87 -0.06 -21.12
N VAL A 769 1.57 -0.09 -21.34
CA VAL A 769 0.61 0.94 -20.92
C VAL A 769 -0.58 0.28 -20.27
N ALA A 770 -0.90 0.69 -19.07
CA ALA A 770 -2.12 0.27 -18.39
C ALA A 770 -3.33 1.00 -18.99
N CYS A 771 -3.93 0.43 -20.01
CA CYS A 771 -5.04 1.04 -20.76
C CYS A 771 -6.32 0.20 -20.77
N GLN A 772 -6.38 -0.84 -19.95
CA GLN A 772 -7.56 -1.66 -19.73
C GLN A 772 -8.30 -1.25 -18.44
N PRO A 773 -9.62 -1.42 -18.34
CA PRO A 773 -10.34 -1.20 -17.08
C PRO A 773 -9.77 -2.01 -15.90
N SER A 774 -9.16 -3.16 -16.20
CA SER A 774 -8.50 -4.02 -15.21
C SER A 774 -7.13 -3.54 -14.74
N ASP A 775 -6.49 -2.59 -15.44
CA ASP A 775 -5.08 -2.25 -15.23
C ASP A 775 -4.88 -0.89 -14.56
N LEU A 776 -5.90 -0.03 -14.61
CA LEU A 776 -5.77 1.33 -14.11
C LEU A 776 -5.36 1.36 -12.64
N TYR A 777 -4.44 2.28 -12.33
CA TYR A 777 -4.02 2.53 -10.97
C TYR A 777 -5.00 3.48 -10.27
N VAL A 778 -5.32 3.16 -9.02
CA VAL A 778 -6.25 3.97 -8.20
C VAL A 778 -5.48 5.08 -7.49
N LEU A 779 -5.88 6.32 -7.73
CA LEU A 779 -5.32 7.49 -7.06
C LEU A 779 -5.93 7.70 -5.67
N SER A 780 -5.31 8.60 -4.90
CA SER A 780 -5.79 9.04 -3.59
C SER A 780 -5.65 10.56 -3.52
N ARG A 781 -6.54 11.25 -4.25
CA ARG A 781 -6.57 12.70 -4.31
C ARG A 781 -7.28 13.29 -3.09
N PRO A 782 -7.08 14.57 -2.79
CA PRO A 782 -7.79 15.22 -1.70
C PRO A 782 -9.31 15.04 -1.77
N GLY A 783 -9.90 14.61 -0.67
CA GLY A 783 -11.35 14.39 -0.56
C GLY A 783 -11.87 13.06 -1.13
N GLU A 784 -11.05 12.23 -1.75
CA GLU A 784 -11.50 10.98 -2.39
C GLU A 784 -11.54 9.78 -1.43
N THR A 785 -10.60 9.67 -0.51
CA THR A 785 -10.42 8.47 0.33
C THR A 785 -11.62 8.16 1.22
N LYS A 786 -12.41 9.15 1.57
CA LYS A 786 -13.65 9.00 2.36
C LYS A 786 -14.76 8.27 1.61
N HIS A 787 -14.69 8.17 0.29
CA HIS A 787 -15.67 7.46 -0.55
C HIS A 787 -15.34 5.98 -0.73
N ARG A 788 -14.17 5.52 -0.31
CA ARG A 788 -13.77 4.11 -0.38
C ARG A 788 -14.62 3.26 0.56
N LEU A 789 -15.13 2.14 0.05
CA LEU A 789 -15.91 1.19 0.83
C LEU A 789 -14.98 0.20 1.55
N ALA A 790 -15.26 -0.09 2.82
CA ALA A 790 -14.53 -1.14 3.52
C ALA A 790 -14.83 -2.54 2.93
N PRO A 791 -13.93 -3.52 3.05
CA PRO A 791 -14.12 -4.87 2.51
C PRO A 791 -15.43 -5.55 2.90
N SER A 792 -15.98 -5.26 4.07
CA SER A 792 -17.26 -5.78 4.57
C SER A 792 -18.46 -4.85 4.37
N ALA A 793 -18.29 -3.67 3.73
CA ALA A 793 -19.29 -2.62 3.69
C ALA A 793 -19.94 -2.41 2.32
N SER A 794 -20.06 -3.46 1.51
CA SER A 794 -20.72 -3.41 0.19
C SER A 794 -22.18 -2.93 0.25
N GLY A 795 -22.86 -3.14 1.39
CA GLY A 795 -24.28 -2.87 1.53
C GLY A 795 -25.18 -3.90 0.80
N VAL A 796 -24.60 -4.95 0.27
CA VAL A 796 -25.28 -6.06 -0.41
C VAL A 796 -24.92 -7.35 0.34
N ARG A 797 -25.91 -8.04 0.88
CA ARG A 797 -25.71 -9.30 1.61
C ARG A 797 -25.02 -10.31 0.71
N PHE A 798 -24.09 -11.07 1.30
CA PHE A 798 -23.30 -12.13 0.63
C PHE A 798 -22.29 -11.60 -0.39
N LEU A 799 -22.01 -10.29 -0.41
CA LEU A 799 -21.00 -9.66 -1.23
C LEU A 799 -19.95 -8.97 -0.35
N LEU A 800 -18.73 -9.46 -0.36
CA LEU A 800 -17.54 -8.81 0.20
C LEU A 800 -16.70 -8.18 -0.90
N LEU A 801 -15.82 -7.25 -0.52
CA LEU A 801 -14.98 -6.50 -1.44
C LEU A 801 -13.52 -6.79 -1.16
N ALA A 802 -12.71 -6.87 -2.21
CA ALA A 802 -11.26 -6.98 -2.09
C ALA A 802 -10.57 -6.17 -3.20
N GLY A 803 -9.60 -5.36 -2.85
CA GLY A 803 -8.85 -4.52 -3.81
C GLY A 803 -8.15 -3.37 -3.12
N ASP A 804 -7.13 -2.83 -3.75
CA ASP A 804 -6.41 -1.64 -3.32
C ASP A 804 -7.26 -0.35 -3.34
N TRP A 805 -8.42 -0.40 -3.96
CA TRP A 805 -9.44 0.65 -4.01
C TRP A 805 -10.39 0.65 -2.81
N THR A 806 -10.39 -0.39 -1.99
CA THR A 806 -11.22 -0.44 -0.77
C THR A 806 -10.63 0.43 0.34
N LYS A 807 -11.44 0.74 1.35
CA LYS A 807 -10.97 1.42 2.56
C LYS A 807 -10.05 0.50 3.35
N THR A 808 -8.80 0.86 3.42
CA THR A 808 -7.75 0.21 4.22
C THR A 808 -7.01 1.28 5.02
N ASP A 809 -6.02 0.90 5.81
CA ASP A 809 -5.21 1.90 6.51
C ASP A 809 -4.28 2.67 5.57
N MET A 810 -3.92 2.05 4.44
CA MET A 810 -3.04 2.69 3.45
C MET A 810 -3.80 3.66 2.54
N ASN A 811 -5.03 3.33 2.17
CA ASN A 811 -5.87 4.10 1.25
C ASN A 811 -5.19 4.49 -0.07
N CYS A 812 -4.27 3.68 -0.59
CA CYS A 812 -3.55 3.90 -1.85
C CYS A 812 -3.41 2.62 -2.66
N GLY A 813 -3.05 2.75 -3.93
CA GLY A 813 -2.79 1.62 -4.81
C GLY A 813 -1.43 1.00 -4.50
N CYS A 814 -1.40 -0.10 -3.75
CA CYS A 814 -0.19 -0.88 -3.50
C CYS A 814 -0.52 -2.32 -3.08
N VAL A 815 0.48 -3.21 -3.15
CA VAL A 815 0.28 -4.63 -2.79
C VAL A 815 -0.04 -4.79 -1.30
N GLU A 816 0.47 -3.93 -0.42
CA GLU A 816 0.13 -3.94 1.01
C GLU A 816 -1.37 -3.66 1.22
N ALA A 817 -1.90 -2.59 0.60
CA ALA A 817 -3.32 -2.27 0.68
C ALA A 817 -4.20 -3.37 0.07
N ALA A 818 -3.79 -3.94 -1.07
CA ALA A 818 -4.47 -5.06 -1.72
C ALA A 818 -4.52 -6.29 -0.81
N THR A 819 -3.37 -6.67 -0.24
CA THR A 819 -3.27 -7.82 0.68
C THR A 819 -4.08 -7.59 1.95
N GLN A 820 -3.97 -6.41 2.57
CA GLN A 820 -4.76 -6.04 3.74
C GLN A 820 -6.27 -6.12 3.46
N SER A 821 -6.70 -5.61 2.30
CA SER A 821 -8.10 -5.71 1.86
C SER A 821 -8.58 -7.16 1.76
N GLY A 822 -7.80 -8.03 1.12
CA GLY A 822 -8.12 -9.47 1.01
C GLY A 822 -8.17 -10.17 2.37
N MET A 823 -7.21 -9.87 3.26
CA MET A 823 -7.21 -10.36 4.63
C MET A 823 -8.46 -9.92 5.41
N LEU A 824 -8.84 -8.64 5.27
CA LEU A 824 -10.04 -8.10 5.93
C LEU A 824 -11.33 -8.72 5.39
N ALA A 825 -11.41 -8.99 4.08
CA ALA A 825 -12.54 -9.69 3.48
C ALA A 825 -12.65 -11.14 4.00
N ALA A 826 -11.55 -11.89 4.03
CA ALA A 826 -11.51 -13.23 4.58
C ALA A 826 -11.87 -13.24 6.07
N ARG A 827 -11.31 -12.32 6.85
CA ARG A 827 -11.57 -12.18 8.28
C ARG A 827 -13.03 -11.85 8.59
N ALA A 828 -13.66 -11.02 7.77
CA ALA A 828 -15.08 -10.70 7.91
C ALA A 828 -15.98 -11.95 7.86
N LEU A 829 -15.58 -12.97 7.11
CA LEU A 829 -16.32 -14.23 6.96
C LEU A 829 -15.90 -15.29 8.00
N SER A 830 -14.60 -15.40 8.28
CA SER A 830 -14.02 -16.54 8.98
C SER A 830 -13.33 -16.21 10.31
N ASN A 831 -13.20 -14.94 10.68
CA ASN A 831 -12.33 -14.42 11.74
C ASN A 831 -10.82 -14.71 11.54
N GLU A 832 -10.43 -15.24 10.35
CA GLU A 832 -9.04 -15.47 9.97
C GLU A 832 -8.66 -14.57 8.76
N PRO A 833 -7.43 -14.07 8.71
CA PRO A 833 -6.36 -14.29 9.68
C PRO A 833 -6.63 -13.60 11.03
N ALA A 834 -6.25 -14.25 12.12
CA ALA A 834 -6.45 -13.73 13.47
C ALA A 834 -5.78 -12.36 13.70
N TYR A 835 -4.71 -12.07 12.97
CA TYR A 835 -3.97 -10.81 13.05
C TYR A 835 -3.89 -10.16 11.66
N VAL A 836 -4.24 -8.91 11.59
CA VAL A 836 -4.00 -8.00 10.45
C VAL A 836 -3.26 -6.79 11.00
N TRP A 837 -2.06 -6.55 10.49
CA TRP A 837 -1.32 -5.37 10.91
C TRP A 837 -2.03 -4.11 10.43
N ARG A 838 -2.21 -3.17 11.33
CA ARG A 838 -2.91 -1.90 11.10
C ARG A 838 -1.95 -0.75 11.37
N VAL A 839 -1.95 0.22 10.48
CA VAL A 839 -1.14 1.43 10.59
C VAL A 839 -1.74 2.30 11.67
N GLY A 840 -1.92 2.33 12.68
CA GLY A 840 -2.55 3.10 13.76
C GLY A 840 -2.72 4.63 13.60
N TYR A 841 -2.58 5.18 12.37
CA TYR A 841 -2.70 6.64 12.13
C TYR A 841 -3.93 7.02 11.34
#